data_cc05df78788ed1d4e2cf2aaf2b81e326
#
_entry.id   cc05df78788ed1d4e2cf2aaf2b81e326
#
_cell.length_a   1.000
_cell.length_b   1.000
_cell.length_c   1.000
_cell.angle_alpha   90.00
_cell.angle_beta   90.00
_cell.angle_gamma   90.00
#
_symmetry.space_group_name_H-M   'P 1'
#
loop_
_entity.id
_entity.type
_entity.pdbx_description
1 polymer ?
#
loop_
_entity_poly.entity_id
_entity_poly.type
_entity_poly.pdbx_seq_one_letter_code
_entity_poly.pdbx_strand_id
1 'polypeptide(L)'
;MLRALLGGLLLASWLAWLPAALAAVAPATLRLVVELDPGRGELQVEAVLRVPEAGYRFVLHESLQPQAASADGRVLPLRAAGSRGALRAWRVDAPAGAELRLRYGGRLPALEQARDHREVLQAMPPMASPAGSFLSSGSGWYPRPAELFAYEVDLVVRGGQPALVAGRLEHEQRPSAAGEPYRARFVFEHLADGIDLMAGPWVVRERLAAQADGRPLRLRTYFPAALDAEAGLAEAYLADSQRYIERYAGQIGAYPFTEFSVVASPLPTGFGMPTLTYIGEQVLRLPFIRASSLGHEVLHNWWGNGVLVDYARGNWSEGLTTFMADYAYKAEQSAAAAREMRLGWLRDFAALPAGAHAPLADFRSRTHGAAAAVGYGKAAMVFVMLQDEIGEDAFARGIRLFWARERFRIAGWDALRAAFEESAGRPLEGFFRQWLELPGGPAPRIERARVVEQGGQAVRLRVSLFQPAPVHALRLPLQLMAGERSETRVVEFAEGRAEVELAAGFVPEGVALDPELRLWRLPEAAQLPPILRQWIVAAAPRLVIADALGEVDGAVTGGRGAFAEAAQALAERLFERAPTAGHLAALSEEGGPVLLVGSDSAVAAVLARADLPAQPRGMPAGGSARVWTVHRDRRPALAVIAATDAAALSALQRPLPHYGSQSWLVFDGSRVSARGVWEAPGRMVAVER
;
A
#
# COMPACT_ATOMS: atom_id res chain seq x y z
N MET A 1 4.81 -85.51 -36.78
CA MET A 1 5.09 -84.29 -37.50
C MET A 1 4.60 -83.15 -36.63
N LEU A 2 5.45 -82.64 -35.84
CA LEU A 2 6.35 -81.45 -35.98
C LEU A 2 5.54 -80.14 -36.02
N ARG A 3 5.51 -79.40 -34.93
CA ARG A 3 6.24 -78.18 -34.72
C ARG A 3 5.89 -77.52 -33.33
N ALA A 4 6.95 -77.34 -32.57
CA ALA A 4 6.97 -76.55 -31.36
C ALA A 4 6.82 -75.06 -31.70
N LEU A 5 6.19 -74.32 -30.79
CA LEU A 5 6.33 -72.89 -30.74
C LEU A 5 6.49 -72.44 -29.30
N LEU A 6 7.69 -71.95 -29.03
CA LEU A 6 8.06 -71.20 -27.87
C LEU A 6 7.31 -69.86 -27.89
N GLY A 7 6.61 -69.55 -26.80
CA GLY A 7 6.07 -68.25 -26.51
C GLY A 7 6.78 -67.68 -25.30
N GLY A 8 7.71 -66.73 -25.57
CA GLY A 8 8.46 -66.05 -24.49
C GLY A 8 7.56 -65.07 -23.75
N LEU A 9 7.55 -65.18 -22.42
CA LEU A 9 7.05 -64.16 -21.50
C LEU A 9 7.99 -62.97 -21.49
N LEU A 10 7.57 -61.87 -22.03
CA LEU A 10 8.15 -60.54 -21.77
C LEU A 10 7.48 -59.97 -20.52
N LEU A 11 8.14 -60.09 -19.35
CA LEU A 11 7.86 -59.30 -18.17
C LEU A 11 8.31 -57.87 -18.40
N ALA A 12 7.36 -56.98 -18.75
CA ALA A 12 7.60 -55.53 -18.71
C ALA A 12 7.63 -55.07 -17.28
N SER A 13 8.85 -54.83 -16.78
CA SER A 13 9.07 -54.12 -15.50
C SER A 13 8.67 -52.66 -15.62
N TRP A 14 7.50 -52.31 -15.16
CA TRP A 14 7.12 -50.93 -14.90
C TRP A 14 7.89 -50.46 -13.65
N LEU A 15 9.05 -49.85 -13.84
CA LEU A 15 9.65 -49.00 -12.83
C LEU A 15 8.73 -47.78 -12.68
N ALA A 16 7.92 -47.80 -11.64
CA ALA A 16 7.22 -46.62 -11.15
C ALA A 16 8.28 -45.61 -10.71
N TRP A 17 8.46 -44.55 -11.48
CA TRP A 17 9.10 -43.33 -11.01
C TRP A 17 8.16 -42.71 -9.98
N LEU A 18 8.38 -43.03 -8.71
CA LEU A 18 7.95 -42.19 -7.60
C LEU A 18 8.77 -40.90 -7.71
N PRO A 19 8.13 -39.72 -7.86
CA PRO A 19 8.88 -38.47 -7.65
C PRO A 19 9.42 -38.55 -6.22
N ALA A 20 10.73 -38.48 -6.09
CA ALA A 20 11.36 -38.26 -4.80
C ALA A 20 10.72 -36.99 -4.24
N ALA A 21 9.87 -37.15 -3.23
CA ALA A 21 9.41 -36.02 -2.43
C ALA A 21 10.70 -35.39 -1.90
N LEU A 22 11.07 -34.23 -2.46
CA LEU A 22 12.07 -33.39 -1.85
C LEU A 22 11.58 -33.17 -0.42
N ALA A 23 12.24 -33.85 0.54
CA ALA A 23 11.99 -33.62 1.95
C ALA A 23 12.16 -32.12 2.15
N ALA A 24 11.06 -31.43 2.47
CA ALA A 24 11.09 -30.02 2.75
C ALA A 24 12.13 -29.82 3.86
N VAL A 25 13.22 -29.16 3.53
CA VAL A 25 14.24 -28.80 4.52
C VAL A 25 13.54 -27.96 5.57
N ALA A 26 13.59 -28.41 6.83
CA ALA A 26 13.00 -27.65 7.92
C ALA A 26 13.55 -26.21 7.90
N PRO A 27 12.70 -25.19 8.06
CA PRO A 27 13.14 -23.80 8.00
C PRO A 27 14.24 -23.54 9.05
N ALA A 28 15.19 -22.68 8.71
CA ALA A 28 16.17 -22.20 9.68
C ALA A 28 15.42 -21.62 10.88
N THR A 29 15.82 -21.99 12.09
CA THR A 29 15.16 -21.54 13.32
C THR A 29 16.09 -20.66 14.14
N LEU A 30 15.59 -19.51 14.59
CA LEU A 30 16.26 -18.60 15.50
C LEU A 30 15.56 -18.64 16.86
N ARG A 31 16.32 -18.92 17.93
CA ARG A 31 15.84 -18.80 19.30
C ARG A 31 16.45 -17.58 19.96
N LEU A 32 15.63 -16.74 20.56
CA LEU A 32 16.05 -15.54 21.28
C LEU A 32 15.56 -15.59 22.72
N VAL A 33 16.45 -15.30 23.65
CA VAL A 33 16.12 -14.92 25.02
C VAL A 33 16.44 -13.43 25.13
N VAL A 34 15.41 -12.60 25.31
CA VAL A 34 15.48 -11.15 25.26
C VAL A 34 15.16 -10.57 26.62
N GLU A 35 16.06 -9.80 27.20
CA GLU A 35 15.84 -9.00 28.37
C GLU A 35 15.87 -7.52 27.97
N LEU A 36 14.74 -6.83 28.12
CA LEU A 36 14.57 -5.42 27.77
C LEU A 36 14.23 -4.62 29.03
N ASP A 37 14.96 -3.54 29.25
CA ASP A 37 14.65 -2.51 30.26
C ASP A 37 14.29 -1.18 29.57
N PRO A 38 12.99 -0.92 29.32
CA PRO A 38 12.56 0.33 28.67
C PRO A 38 12.91 1.59 29.50
N GLY A 39 13.00 1.45 30.84
CA GLY A 39 13.33 2.57 31.73
C GLY A 39 14.77 3.07 31.59
N ARG A 40 15.68 2.15 31.31
CA ARG A 40 17.10 2.43 31.09
C ARG A 40 17.50 2.46 29.61
N GLY A 41 16.61 1.99 28.71
CA GLY A 41 16.91 1.75 27.32
C GLY A 41 17.91 0.60 27.11
N GLU A 42 18.00 -0.37 28.02
CA GLU A 42 18.97 -1.45 27.97
C GLU A 42 18.37 -2.71 27.33
N LEU A 43 19.12 -3.34 26.45
CA LEU A 43 18.79 -4.60 25.80
C LEU A 43 19.91 -5.61 26.03
N GLN A 44 19.55 -6.84 26.46
CA GLN A 44 20.43 -7.99 26.51
C GLN A 44 19.76 -9.15 25.75
N VAL A 45 20.52 -9.84 24.91
CA VAL A 45 19.99 -10.93 24.08
C VAL A 45 20.95 -12.09 24.08
N GLU A 46 20.40 -13.29 24.26
CA GLU A 46 21.05 -14.54 23.87
C GLU A 46 20.34 -15.09 22.63
N ALA A 47 21.07 -15.24 21.53
CA ALA A 47 20.57 -15.80 20.29
C ALA A 47 21.20 -17.19 20.04
N VAL A 48 20.37 -18.16 19.68
CA VAL A 48 20.79 -19.51 19.29
C VAL A 48 20.32 -19.83 17.90
N LEU A 49 21.19 -20.19 17.01
CA LEU A 49 20.89 -20.53 15.62
C LEU A 49 21.83 -21.63 15.09
N ARG A 50 21.42 -22.33 14.04
CA ARG A 50 22.31 -23.16 13.25
C ARG A 50 23.05 -22.32 12.23
N VAL A 51 24.38 -22.44 12.19
CA VAL A 51 25.24 -21.71 11.27
C VAL A 51 24.89 -22.10 9.83
N PRO A 52 24.44 -21.17 8.96
CA PRO A 52 24.03 -21.50 7.59
C PRO A 52 25.26 -21.86 6.70
N GLU A 53 26.35 -21.16 6.89
CA GLU A 53 27.60 -21.36 6.15
C GLU A 53 28.83 -21.14 7.05
N ALA A 54 29.95 -21.75 6.69
CA ALA A 54 31.19 -21.59 7.46
C ALA A 54 31.65 -20.11 7.46
N GLY A 55 32.07 -19.64 8.63
CA GLY A 55 32.47 -18.25 8.78
C GLY A 55 31.28 -17.28 8.78
N TYR A 56 30.23 -17.63 9.49
CA TYR A 56 28.97 -16.89 9.58
C TYR A 56 29.16 -15.40 9.83
N ARG A 57 28.49 -14.59 9.01
CA ARG A 57 28.43 -13.15 9.13
C ARG A 57 27.04 -12.71 9.56
N PHE A 58 26.99 -11.78 10.49
CA PHE A 58 25.73 -11.17 10.94
C PHE A 58 25.91 -9.67 11.18
N VAL A 59 24.79 -8.97 11.31
CA VAL A 59 24.76 -7.53 11.45
C VAL A 59 24.01 -7.18 12.73
N LEU A 60 24.57 -6.24 13.52
CA LEU A 60 23.90 -5.61 14.66
C LEU A 60 23.91 -4.10 14.50
N HIS A 61 22.92 -3.44 15.09
CA HIS A 61 22.93 -1.99 15.24
C HIS A 61 24.14 -1.54 16.08
N GLU A 62 24.72 -0.39 15.80
CA GLU A 62 25.92 0.12 16.50
C GLU A 62 25.77 0.30 18.00
N SER A 63 24.53 0.46 18.47
CA SER A 63 24.22 0.52 19.91
C SER A 63 24.33 -0.84 20.60
N LEU A 64 24.47 -1.94 19.84
CA LEU A 64 24.55 -3.30 20.36
C LEU A 64 25.95 -3.88 20.10
N GLN A 65 26.56 -4.41 21.15
CA GLN A 65 27.89 -4.99 21.09
C GLN A 65 27.83 -6.49 21.39
N PRO A 66 28.40 -7.34 20.53
CA PRO A 66 28.57 -8.76 20.86
C PRO A 66 29.55 -8.92 22.03
N GLN A 67 29.15 -9.74 22.98
CA GLN A 67 29.89 -9.98 24.24
C GLN A 67 30.55 -11.35 24.23
N ALA A 68 29.89 -12.34 23.68
CA ALA A 68 30.42 -13.72 23.62
C ALA A 68 29.81 -14.48 22.42
N ALA A 69 30.61 -15.39 21.87
CA ALA A 69 30.15 -16.36 20.87
C ALA A 69 30.71 -17.74 21.25
N SER A 70 29.90 -18.79 21.08
CA SER A 70 30.35 -20.17 21.19
C SER A 70 29.63 -21.04 20.16
N ALA A 71 30.31 -22.03 19.62
CA ALA A 71 29.74 -23.06 18.78
C ALA A 71 30.01 -24.42 19.37
N ASP A 72 28.96 -25.24 19.51
CA ASP A 72 29.00 -26.57 20.12
C ASP A 72 29.78 -26.59 21.47
N GLY A 73 29.56 -25.55 22.28
CA GLY A 73 30.18 -25.36 23.58
C GLY A 73 31.61 -24.78 23.58
N ARG A 74 32.22 -24.52 22.41
CA ARG A 74 33.55 -23.91 22.29
C ARG A 74 33.44 -22.40 22.09
N VAL A 75 34.14 -21.62 22.89
CA VAL A 75 34.22 -20.16 22.72
C VAL A 75 34.93 -19.80 21.42
N LEU A 76 34.35 -18.91 20.65
CA LEU A 76 34.88 -18.46 19.37
C LEU A 76 35.19 -16.96 19.40
N PRO A 77 36.23 -16.50 18.71
CA PRO A 77 36.53 -15.09 18.59
C PRO A 77 35.50 -14.40 17.69
N LEU A 78 35.07 -13.24 18.13
CA LEU A 78 34.23 -12.31 17.36
C LEU A 78 35.13 -11.31 16.63
N ARG A 79 34.94 -11.15 15.33
CA ARG A 79 35.71 -10.20 14.52
C ARG A 79 34.81 -9.20 13.85
N ALA A 80 35.15 -7.93 13.92
CA ALA A 80 34.47 -6.89 13.14
C ALA A 80 34.70 -7.12 11.63
N ALA A 81 33.66 -7.00 10.83
CA ALA A 81 33.67 -7.32 9.40
C ALA A 81 33.17 -6.16 8.51
N GLY A 82 33.16 -4.94 9.06
CA GLY A 82 32.75 -3.72 8.36
C GLY A 82 31.51 -3.05 8.93
N SER A 83 31.05 -2.00 8.26
CA SER A 83 29.85 -1.25 8.66
C SER A 83 29.14 -0.63 7.47
N ARG A 84 27.82 -0.43 7.60
CA ARG A 84 27.00 0.31 6.64
C ARG A 84 25.99 1.17 7.41
N GLY A 85 26.20 2.47 7.43
CA GLY A 85 25.42 3.38 8.27
C GLY A 85 25.56 3.00 9.75
N ALA A 86 24.47 2.90 10.46
CA ALA A 86 24.41 2.48 11.87
C ALA A 86 24.57 0.96 12.10
N LEU A 87 24.66 0.17 11.04
CA LEU A 87 24.78 -1.28 11.13
C LEU A 87 26.26 -1.70 11.13
N ARG A 88 26.64 -2.58 12.08
CA ARG A 88 27.99 -3.14 12.23
C ARG A 88 27.95 -4.63 11.89
N ALA A 89 28.78 -5.03 10.94
CA ALA A 89 28.93 -6.43 10.54
C ALA A 89 29.98 -7.12 11.42
N TRP A 90 29.66 -8.34 11.81
CA TRP A 90 30.48 -9.21 12.62
C TRP A 90 30.69 -10.55 11.94
N ARG A 91 31.77 -11.23 12.24
CA ARG A 91 32.08 -12.56 11.75
C ARG A 91 32.49 -13.48 12.89
N VAL A 92 32.01 -14.73 12.82
CA VAL A 92 32.39 -15.83 13.69
C VAL A 92 32.84 -17.01 12.81
N ASP A 93 34.03 -17.52 13.04
CA ASP A 93 34.58 -18.66 12.29
C ASP A 93 34.02 -20.00 12.86
N ALA A 94 32.70 -20.18 12.73
CA ALA A 94 32.00 -21.41 13.11
C ALA A 94 31.77 -22.28 11.86
N PRO A 95 31.81 -23.64 12.00
CA PRO A 95 31.48 -24.54 10.91
C PRO A 95 29.99 -24.45 10.51
N ALA A 96 29.71 -24.72 9.25
CA ALA A 96 28.30 -24.85 8.79
C ALA A 96 27.59 -25.95 9.58
N GLY A 97 26.31 -25.70 9.94
CA GLY A 97 25.48 -26.63 10.71
C GLY A 97 25.72 -26.65 12.23
N ALA A 98 26.81 -26.04 12.74
CA ALA A 98 27.05 -25.93 14.18
C ALA A 98 25.98 -25.14 14.89
N GLU A 99 25.65 -25.46 16.14
CA GLU A 99 24.78 -24.63 16.99
C GLU A 99 25.61 -23.45 17.52
N LEU A 100 25.32 -22.26 16.98
CA LEU A 100 25.96 -21.02 17.40
C LEU A 100 25.12 -20.33 18.47
N ARG A 101 25.75 -19.97 19.56
CA ARG A 101 25.18 -19.20 20.67
C ARG A 101 25.91 -17.87 20.76
N LEU A 102 25.16 -16.77 20.62
CA LEU A 102 25.65 -15.40 20.64
C LEU A 102 25.02 -14.64 21.82
N ARG A 103 25.86 -13.96 22.60
CA ARG A 103 25.39 -12.99 23.60
C ARG A 103 25.82 -11.59 23.20
N TYR A 104 24.89 -10.67 23.24
CA TYR A 104 25.13 -9.27 22.91
C TYR A 104 24.14 -8.39 23.67
N GLY A 105 24.47 -7.11 23.74
CA GLY A 105 23.58 -6.13 24.38
C GLY A 105 24.13 -4.73 24.24
N GLY A 106 23.39 -3.79 24.77
CA GLY A 106 23.74 -2.38 24.74
C GLY A 106 22.60 -1.47 25.13
N ARG A 107 22.82 -0.16 24.93
CA ARG A 107 21.84 0.87 25.24
C ARG A 107 21.22 1.38 23.96
N LEU A 108 19.91 1.19 23.81
CA LEU A 108 19.14 1.60 22.66
C LEU A 108 18.86 3.13 22.69
N PRO A 109 18.74 3.77 21.53
CA PRO A 109 18.20 5.13 21.44
C PRO A 109 16.81 5.21 22.06
N ALA A 110 16.48 6.38 22.62
CA ALA A 110 15.12 6.64 23.09
C ALA A 110 14.12 6.67 21.94
N LEU A 111 12.88 6.27 22.20
CA LEU A 111 11.81 6.34 21.22
C LEU A 111 11.43 7.81 20.98
N GLU A 112 11.59 8.28 19.74
CA GLU A 112 11.28 9.64 19.30
C GLU A 112 9.85 9.71 18.78
N GLN A 113 8.91 10.16 19.59
CA GLN A 113 7.50 10.28 19.23
C GLN A 113 7.21 11.40 18.21
N ALA A 114 8.13 12.37 18.05
CA ALA A 114 7.96 13.50 17.14
C ALA A 114 8.20 13.18 15.67
N ARG A 115 8.63 11.95 15.34
CA ARG A 115 8.84 11.51 13.95
C ARG A 115 7.57 11.62 13.12
N ASP A 116 7.71 11.98 11.86
CA ASP A 116 6.60 11.97 10.93
C ASP A 116 6.43 10.59 10.26
N HIS A 117 5.29 10.41 9.59
CA HIS A 117 4.97 9.14 8.94
C HIS A 117 5.99 8.72 7.85
N ARG A 118 6.58 9.68 7.12
CA ARG A 118 7.59 9.39 6.08
C ARG A 118 8.90 8.90 6.69
N GLU A 119 9.29 9.45 7.83
CA GLU A 119 10.48 9.02 8.57
C GLU A 119 10.31 7.62 9.16
N VAL A 120 9.10 7.29 9.63
CA VAL A 120 8.79 5.96 10.19
C VAL A 120 8.80 4.87 9.11
N LEU A 121 8.50 5.20 7.85
CA LEU A 121 8.59 4.27 6.72
C LEU A 121 10.03 4.01 6.24
N GLN A 122 11.01 4.75 6.75
CA GLN A 122 12.43 4.53 6.48
C GLN A 122 13.03 3.55 7.51
N ALA A 123 14.29 3.15 7.28
CA ALA A 123 15.01 2.32 8.24
C ALA A 123 15.17 3.05 9.58
N MET A 124 14.52 2.55 10.62
CA MET A 124 14.60 3.09 11.98
C MET A 124 15.61 2.31 12.81
N PRO A 125 16.31 2.96 13.77
CA PRO A 125 17.09 2.25 14.78
C PRO A 125 16.15 1.46 15.72
N PRO A 126 16.67 0.45 16.44
CA PRO A 126 15.93 -0.15 17.54
C PRO A 126 15.82 0.89 18.68
N MET A 127 14.61 1.15 19.17
CA MET A 127 14.36 2.22 20.15
C MET A 127 13.62 1.68 21.38
N ALA A 128 13.96 2.21 22.56
CA ALA A 128 13.28 1.87 23.79
C ALA A 128 13.20 3.07 24.75
N SER A 129 12.04 3.25 25.38
CA SER A 129 11.80 4.23 26.42
C SER A 129 10.58 3.83 27.28
N PRO A 130 10.33 4.51 28.41
CA PRO A 130 9.11 4.28 29.19
C PRO A 130 7.80 4.52 28.41
N ALA A 131 7.84 5.35 27.37
CA ALA A 131 6.67 5.60 26.50
C ALA A 131 6.37 4.47 25.52
N GLY A 132 7.33 3.57 25.33
CA GLY A 132 7.22 2.42 24.44
C GLY A 132 8.56 2.02 23.84
N SER A 133 8.60 0.84 23.26
CA SER A 133 9.77 0.30 22.56
C SER A 133 9.33 -0.26 21.21
N PHE A 134 10.15 -0.02 20.18
CA PHE A 134 9.99 -0.61 18.86
C PHE A 134 11.34 -1.00 18.29
N LEU A 135 11.56 -2.30 18.13
CA LEU A 135 12.76 -2.89 17.56
C LEU A 135 12.33 -3.55 16.26
N SER A 136 12.38 -2.80 15.16
CA SER A 136 11.95 -3.29 13.84
C SER A 136 12.87 -4.37 13.31
N SER A 137 12.35 -5.28 12.52
CA SER A 137 13.06 -6.41 11.90
C SER A 137 14.29 -5.98 11.10
N GLY A 138 14.25 -4.80 10.47
CA GLY A 138 15.35 -4.20 9.70
C GLY A 138 16.37 -3.42 10.53
N SER A 139 16.11 -3.18 11.81
CA SER A 139 16.97 -2.32 12.65
C SER A 139 18.30 -2.94 13.09
N GLY A 140 18.51 -4.23 12.84
CA GLY A 140 19.73 -4.94 13.28
C GLY A 140 19.75 -5.24 14.77
N TRP A 141 18.60 -5.50 15.40
CA TRP A 141 18.54 -5.84 16.81
C TRP A 141 18.79 -7.33 17.10
N TYR A 142 18.81 -8.18 16.07
CA TYR A 142 19.14 -9.61 16.19
C TYR A 142 19.92 -10.11 14.96
N PRO A 143 20.70 -11.22 15.10
CA PRO A 143 21.40 -11.86 13.99
C PRO A 143 20.43 -12.68 13.14
N ARG A 144 20.39 -12.47 11.83
CA ARG A 144 19.50 -13.22 10.91
C ARG A 144 20.12 -14.54 10.50
N PRO A 145 19.46 -15.70 10.70
CA PRO A 145 19.99 -17.00 10.27
C PRO A 145 19.84 -17.24 8.76
N ALA A 146 18.82 -16.63 8.14
CA ALA A 146 18.49 -16.71 6.73
C ALA A 146 17.66 -15.50 6.32
N GLU A 147 17.30 -15.39 5.04
CA GLU A 147 16.36 -14.39 4.55
C GLU A 147 14.97 -14.62 5.15
N LEU A 148 14.50 -15.87 5.12
CA LEU A 148 13.27 -16.31 5.77
C LEU A 148 13.59 -17.41 6.78
N PHE A 149 12.96 -17.35 7.94
CA PHE A 149 13.23 -18.28 9.05
C PHE A 149 12.04 -18.38 10.01
N ALA A 150 11.96 -19.48 10.75
CA ALA A 150 11.07 -19.64 11.90
C ALA A 150 11.77 -19.15 13.18
N TYR A 151 11.01 -18.84 14.23
CA TYR A 151 11.61 -18.37 15.48
C TYR A 151 10.83 -18.70 16.73
N GLU A 152 11.55 -18.68 17.85
CA GLU A 152 11.05 -18.74 19.21
C GLU A 152 11.66 -17.56 19.99
N VAL A 153 10.85 -16.82 20.74
CA VAL A 153 11.29 -15.65 21.51
C VAL A 153 10.78 -15.73 22.93
N ASP A 154 11.69 -15.81 23.89
CA ASP A 154 11.43 -15.66 25.31
C ASP A 154 11.71 -14.21 25.70
N LEU A 155 10.69 -13.48 26.15
CA LEU A 155 10.76 -12.08 26.53
C LEU A 155 10.75 -11.93 28.05
N VAL A 156 11.64 -11.08 28.56
CA VAL A 156 11.63 -10.55 29.93
C VAL A 156 11.71 -9.03 29.85
N VAL A 157 10.64 -8.34 30.23
CA VAL A 157 10.60 -6.88 30.18
C VAL A 157 10.55 -6.32 31.59
N ARG A 158 11.63 -5.63 31.98
CA ARG A 158 11.74 -4.95 33.29
C ARG A 158 10.76 -3.78 33.35
N GLY A 159 10.27 -3.49 34.55
CA GLY A 159 9.23 -2.45 34.73
C GLY A 159 7.83 -2.89 34.31
N GLY A 160 7.65 -4.16 33.87
CA GLY A 160 6.35 -4.80 33.75
C GLY A 160 5.52 -4.40 32.53
N GLN A 161 6.09 -3.67 31.56
CA GLN A 161 5.38 -3.36 30.33
C GLN A 161 5.06 -4.62 29.52
N PRO A 162 3.80 -4.85 29.10
CA PRO A 162 3.47 -5.87 28.12
C PRO A 162 4.32 -5.73 26.87
N ALA A 163 4.76 -6.85 26.31
CA ALA A 163 5.54 -6.88 25.08
C ALA A 163 5.11 -8.05 24.21
N LEU A 164 5.31 -7.92 22.92
CA LEU A 164 4.98 -8.95 21.95
C LEU A 164 5.89 -8.91 20.74
N VAL A 165 5.96 -10.06 20.08
CA VAL A 165 6.40 -10.26 18.70
C VAL A 165 5.28 -10.98 17.94
N ALA A 166 5.32 -11.01 16.62
CA ALA A 166 4.39 -11.84 15.85
C ALA A 166 4.52 -13.33 16.25
N GLY A 167 3.40 -14.08 16.21
CA GLY A 167 3.39 -15.50 16.51
C GLY A 167 2.41 -15.91 17.58
N ARG A 168 2.39 -17.22 17.87
CA ARG A 168 1.54 -17.82 18.88
C ARG A 168 2.12 -17.60 20.27
N LEU A 169 1.35 -16.97 21.15
CA LEU A 169 1.69 -16.81 22.57
C LEU A 169 1.51 -18.12 23.32
N GLU A 170 2.61 -18.76 23.71
CA GLU A 170 2.60 -20.01 24.46
C GLU A 170 2.46 -19.81 25.97
N HIS A 171 3.18 -18.83 26.48
CA HIS A 171 3.22 -18.53 27.92
C HIS A 171 3.23 -17.02 28.16
N GLU A 172 2.50 -16.56 29.15
CA GLU A 172 2.47 -15.18 29.60
C GLU A 172 2.41 -15.12 31.14
N GLN A 173 3.30 -14.34 31.71
CA GLN A 173 3.28 -13.96 33.14
C GLN A 173 3.27 -12.45 33.25
N ARG A 174 2.12 -11.92 33.65
CA ARG A 174 1.98 -10.49 33.92
C ARG A 174 2.47 -10.19 35.34
N PRO A 175 3.05 -9.00 35.58
CA PRO A 175 3.47 -8.59 36.92
C PRO A 175 2.26 -8.58 37.86
N SER A 176 2.43 -9.14 39.05
CA SER A 176 1.45 -9.13 40.15
C SER A 176 1.73 -7.97 41.14
N ALA A 177 2.97 -7.49 41.12
CA ALA A 177 3.42 -6.39 41.95
C ALA A 177 4.28 -5.38 41.17
N ALA A 178 4.38 -4.16 41.68
CA ALA A 178 5.22 -3.14 41.07
C ALA A 178 6.70 -3.57 41.09
N GLY A 179 7.38 -3.41 39.97
CA GLY A 179 8.79 -3.80 39.78
C GLY A 179 9.01 -5.24 39.30
N GLU A 180 7.99 -6.09 39.32
CA GLU A 180 8.09 -7.41 38.69
C GLU A 180 8.18 -7.28 37.17
N PRO A 181 8.99 -8.14 36.50
CA PRO A 181 9.08 -8.15 35.05
C PRO A 181 7.84 -8.79 34.42
N TYR A 182 7.46 -8.31 33.25
CA TYR A 182 6.61 -9.03 32.32
C TYR A 182 7.42 -10.15 31.65
N ARG A 183 6.82 -11.34 31.51
CA ARG A 183 7.44 -12.48 30.81
C ARG A 183 6.48 -13.05 29.81
N ALA A 184 6.98 -13.40 28.61
CA ALA A 184 6.17 -14.06 27.59
C ALA A 184 7.06 -14.92 26.70
N ARG A 185 6.47 -15.98 26.15
CA ARG A 185 7.08 -16.83 25.12
C ARG A 185 6.21 -16.85 23.89
N PHE A 186 6.82 -16.50 22.76
CA PHE A 186 6.18 -16.53 21.44
C PHE A 186 6.89 -17.51 20.52
N VAL A 187 6.10 -18.20 19.69
CA VAL A 187 6.59 -19.13 18.68
C VAL A 187 5.97 -18.80 17.32
N PHE A 188 6.79 -18.67 16.30
CA PHE A 188 6.38 -18.54 14.92
C PHE A 188 6.98 -19.68 14.10
N GLU A 189 6.16 -20.67 13.78
CA GLU A 189 6.59 -21.96 13.18
C GLU A 189 6.75 -21.87 11.65
N HIS A 190 6.29 -20.79 11.04
CA HIS A 190 6.32 -20.59 9.60
C HIS A 190 7.49 -19.70 9.18
N LEU A 191 7.68 -19.52 7.88
CA LEU A 191 8.65 -18.59 7.34
C LEU A 191 8.23 -17.14 7.64
N ALA A 192 9.13 -16.38 8.25
CA ALA A 192 9.00 -14.95 8.48
C ALA A 192 10.18 -14.22 7.85
N ASP A 193 9.96 -13.01 7.38
CA ASP A 193 10.99 -12.12 6.85
C ASP A 193 11.69 -11.29 7.94
N GLY A 194 11.29 -11.48 9.21
CA GLY A 194 11.90 -10.83 10.35
C GLY A 194 11.11 -10.91 11.64
N ILE A 195 11.69 -10.30 12.68
CA ILE A 195 11.10 -10.21 14.02
C ILE A 195 11.00 -8.74 14.41
N ASP A 196 9.79 -8.24 14.53
CA ASP A 196 9.49 -6.94 15.12
C ASP A 196 9.09 -7.14 16.58
N LEU A 197 9.78 -6.45 17.50
CA LEU A 197 9.46 -6.49 18.92
C LEU A 197 8.89 -5.15 19.36
N MET A 198 7.75 -5.21 20.01
CA MET A 198 7.06 -4.05 20.56
C MET A 198 6.85 -4.23 22.06
N ALA A 199 7.05 -3.16 22.84
CA ALA A 199 6.67 -3.11 24.24
C ALA A 199 6.08 -1.72 24.56
N GLY A 200 5.16 -1.65 25.50
CA GLY A 200 4.53 -0.39 25.84
C GLY A 200 3.70 -0.45 27.13
N PRO A 201 3.34 0.73 27.67
CA PRO A 201 2.49 0.83 28.85
C PRO A 201 1.02 0.60 28.51
N TRP A 202 0.72 -0.59 27.98
CA TRP A 202 -0.60 -0.95 27.48
C TRP A 202 -1.47 -1.66 28.53
N VAL A 203 -2.77 -1.37 28.45
CA VAL A 203 -3.84 -2.23 28.94
C VAL A 203 -4.11 -3.27 27.86
N VAL A 204 -4.13 -4.55 28.24
CA VAL A 204 -4.36 -5.66 27.31
C VAL A 204 -5.75 -6.21 27.56
N ARG A 205 -6.61 -6.11 26.52
CA ARG A 205 -7.92 -6.79 26.48
C ARG A 205 -7.82 -8.01 25.61
N GLU A 206 -8.59 -9.04 25.96
CA GLU A 206 -8.57 -10.33 25.26
C GLU A 206 -9.98 -10.83 25.01
N ARG A 207 -10.17 -11.43 23.85
CA ARG A 207 -11.35 -12.22 23.49
C ARG A 207 -10.89 -13.57 22.94
N LEU A 208 -11.45 -14.65 23.47
CA LEU A 208 -11.25 -16.00 22.96
C LEU A 208 -12.46 -16.38 22.10
N ALA A 209 -12.19 -16.88 20.90
CA ALA A 209 -13.16 -17.35 19.93
C ALA A 209 -12.71 -18.69 19.34
N ALA A 210 -13.54 -19.33 18.56
CA ALA A 210 -13.18 -20.47 17.72
C ALA A 210 -13.31 -20.12 16.25
N GLN A 211 -12.39 -20.61 15.45
CA GLN A 211 -12.48 -20.56 13.99
C GLN A 211 -13.53 -21.57 13.49
N ALA A 212 -13.98 -21.43 12.23
CA ALA A 212 -14.97 -22.34 11.65
C ALA A 212 -14.51 -23.81 11.60
N ASP A 213 -13.20 -24.06 11.60
CA ASP A 213 -12.58 -25.40 11.66
C ASP A 213 -12.36 -25.92 13.10
N GLY A 214 -12.82 -25.19 14.11
CA GLY A 214 -12.69 -25.53 15.52
C GLY A 214 -11.37 -25.14 16.18
N ARG A 215 -10.39 -24.62 15.44
CA ARG A 215 -9.13 -24.13 16.03
C ARG A 215 -9.39 -22.90 16.92
N PRO A 216 -8.64 -22.74 18.02
CA PRO A 216 -8.77 -21.55 18.86
C PRO A 216 -8.35 -20.29 18.09
N LEU A 217 -8.99 -19.17 18.43
CA LEU A 217 -8.64 -17.84 17.95
C LEU A 217 -8.56 -16.91 19.17
N ARG A 218 -7.36 -16.41 19.44
CA ARG A 218 -7.11 -15.40 20.48
C ARG A 218 -7.01 -14.03 19.85
N LEU A 219 -7.88 -13.12 20.27
CA LEU A 219 -7.88 -11.73 19.81
C LEU A 219 -7.47 -10.82 20.95
N ARG A 220 -6.58 -9.87 20.69
CA ARG A 220 -6.11 -8.93 21.71
C ARG A 220 -6.06 -7.49 21.21
N THR A 221 -6.27 -6.54 22.12
CA THR A 221 -5.89 -5.14 21.95
C THR A 221 -4.81 -4.80 22.96
N TYR A 222 -3.79 -4.06 22.52
CA TYR A 222 -2.73 -3.49 23.34
C TYR A 222 -2.83 -1.97 23.23
N PHE A 223 -3.62 -1.36 24.13
CA PHE A 223 -3.95 0.06 24.07
C PHE A 223 -3.40 0.82 25.30
N PRO A 224 -2.84 2.04 25.13
CA PRO A 224 -2.55 2.92 26.26
C PRO A 224 -3.82 3.14 27.09
N ALA A 225 -3.66 3.37 28.38
CA ALA A 225 -4.79 3.52 29.30
C ALA A 225 -5.81 4.57 28.84
N ALA A 226 -5.36 5.68 28.26
CA ALA A 226 -6.25 6.74 27.75
C ALA A 226 -7.09 6.26 26.55
N LEU A 227 -6.57 5.39 25.69
CA LEU A 227 -7.30 4.83 24.57
C LEU A 227 -8.23 3.68 25.02
N ASP A 228 -7.77 2.83 25.94
CA ASP A 228 -8.57 1.75 26.53
C ASP A 228 -9.77 2.25 27.32
N ALA A 229 -9.64 3.45 27.94
CA ALA A 229 -10.72 4.11 28.67
C ALA A 229 -11.85 4.65 27.78
N GLU A 230 -11.65 4.73 26.47
CA GLU A 230 -12.71 5.13 25.54
C GLU A 230 -13.79 4.04 25.46
N ALA A 231 -15.03 4.43 25.79
CA ALA A 231 -16.14 3.52 25.98
C ALA A 231 -16.35 2.59 24.77
N GLY A 232 -16.15 1.29 24.96
CA GLY A 232 -16.40 0.24 23.97
C GLY A 232 -15.38 0.19 22.82
N LEU A 233 -14.34 1.01 22.79
CA LEU A 233 -13.40 1.06 21.65
C LEU A 233 -12.60 -0.25 21.53
N ALA A 234 -11.98 -0.73 22.60
CA ALA A 234 -11.23 -1.98 22.60
C ALA A 234 -12.10 -3.18 22.20
N GLU A 235 -13.29 -3.29 22.79
CA GLU A 235 -14.26 -4.35 22.48
C GLU A 235 -14.70 -4.30 21.00
N ALA A 236 -14.88 -3.10 20.47
CA ALA A 236 -15.23 -2.92 19.07
C ALA A 236 -14.11 -3.39 18.13
N TYR A 237 -12.84 -3.13 18.45
CA TYR A 237 -11.70 -3.65 17.68
C TYR A 237 -11.61 -5.18 17.75
N LEU A 238 -11.86 -5.79 18.90
CA LEU A 238 -11.90 -7.24 19.05
C LEU A 238 -13.03 -7.86 18.21
N ALA A 239 -14.23 -7.25 18.26
CA ALA A 239 -15.39 -7.72 17.48
C ALA A 239 -15.17 -7.56 15.96
N ASP A 240 -14.64 -6.43 15.53
CA ASP A 240 -14.39 -6.18 14.12
C ASP A 240 -13.26 -7.07 13.58
N SER A 241 -12.20 -7.34 14.36
CA SER A 241 -11.15 -8.28 14.00
C SER A 241 -11.70 -9.69 13.77
N GLN A 242 -12.57 -10.17 14.68
CA GLN A 242 -13.24 -11.46 14.53
C GLN A 242 -14.10 -11.49 13.25
N ARG A 243 -14.93 -10.48 13.04
CA ARG A 243 -15.80 -10.36 11.86
C ARG A 243 -15.02 -10.39 10.54
N TYR A 244 -13.88 -9.68 10.46
CA TYR A 244 -13.04 -9.69 9.27
C TYR A 244 -12.35 -11.03 9.05
N ILE A 245 -11.87 -11.68 10.11
CA ILE A 245 -11.28 -13.03 10.03
C ILE A 245 -12.33 -14.02 9.52
N GLU A 246 -13.54 -14.02 10.07
CA GLU A 246 -14.65 -14.88 9.63
C GLU A 246 -15.04 -14.64 8.17
N ARG A 247 -15.12 -13.36 7.76
CA ARG A 247 -15.40 -12.97 6.39
C ARG A 247 -14.40 -13.58 5.41
N TYR A 248 -13.11 -13.36 5.64
CA TYR A 248 -12.08 -13.82 4.72
C TYR A 248 -11.87 -15.33 4.78
N ALA A 249 -12.05 -15.94 5.94
CA ALA A 249 -12.06 -17.40 6.04
C ALA A 249 -13.15 -18.04 5.16
N GLY A 250 -14.33 -17.43 5.06
CA GLY A 250 -15.39 -17.86 4.16
C GLY A 250 -15.08 -17.68 2.66
N GLN A 251 -14.33 -16.66 2.31
CA GLN A 251 -14.00 -16.35 0.92
C GLN A 251 -12.78 -17.12 0.40
N ILE A 252 -11.76 -17.28 1.23
CA ILE A 252 -10.41 -17.75 0.85
C ILE A 252 -10.17 -19.19 1.37
N GLY A 253 -10.43 -19.40 2.65
CA GLY A 253 -10.12 -20.60 3.43
C GLY A 253 -9.67 -20.23 4.83
N ALA A 254 -9.54 -21.21 5.71
CA ALA A 254 -9.28 -21.03 7.12
C ALA A 254 -8.17 -20.00 7.42
N TYR A 255 -8.38 -19.20 8.46
CA TYR A 255 -7.39 -18.24 8.93
C TYR A 255 -6.07 -18.96 9.27
N PRO A 256 -4.91 -18.48 8.76
CA PRO A 256 -3.66 -19.24 8.88
C PRO A 256 -3.17 -19.43 10.31
N PHE A 257 -3.47 -18.48 11.19
CA PHE A 257 -2.92 -18.43 12.54
C PHE A 257 -3.97 -18.69 13.63
N THR A 258 -3.54 -18.66 14.89
CA THR A 258 -4.43 -18.82 16.04
C THR A 258 -4.62 -17.53 16.86
N GLU A 259 -3.99 -16.45 16.43
CA GLU A 259 -3.97 -15.17 17.13
C GLU A 259 -4.07 -14.00 16.18
N PHE A 260 -4.70 -12.91 16.63
CA PHE A 260 -4.60 -11.60 15.98
C PHE A 260 -4.68 -10.49 17.04
N SER A 261 -3.77 -9.52 16.92
CA SER A 261 -3.67 -8.41 17.86
C SER A 261 -3.73 -7.05 17.16
N VAL A 262 -4.44 -6.11 17.77
CA VAL A 262 -4.39 -4.69 17.39
C VAL A 262 -3.55 -3.96 18.42
N VAL A 263 -2.43 -3.41 18.00
CA VAL A 263 -1.43 -2.81 18.89
C VAL A 263 -1.31 -1.32 18.61
N ALA A 264 -1.53 -0.51 19.63
CA ALA A 264 -1.37 0.94 19.52
C ALA A 264 0.12 1.33 19.54
N SER A 265 0.54 1.99 18.49
CA SER A 265 1.89 2.53 18.32
C SER A 265 1.97 3.97 18.81
N PRO A 266 3.00 4.34 19.59
CA PRO A 266 3.28 5.74 19.86
C PRO A 266 3.85 6.51 18.64
N LEU A 267 4.19 5.78 17.58
CA LEU A 267 4.67 6.34 16.31
C LEU A 267 3.52 6.44 15.30
N PRO A 268 3.55 7.41 14.37
CA PRO A 268 2.54 7.54 13.32
C PRO A 268 2.74 6.50 12.23
N THR A 269 2.30 5.26 12.48
CA THR A 269 2.51 4.11 11.58
C THR A 269 1.23 3.31 11.37
N GLY A 270 1.26 2.40 10.36
CA GLY A 270 0.29 1.34 10.10
C GLY A 270 1.04 0.19 9.45
N PHE A 271 1.34 -0.87 10.20
CA PHE A 271 2.03 -2.05 9.72
C PHE A 271 1.15 -3.29 9.93
N GLY A 272 0.88 -4.02 8.83
CA GLY A 272 0.34 -5.37 8.88
C GLY A 272 1.49 -6.37 9.02
N MET A 273 1.51 -7.05 10.16
CA MET A 273 2.50 -8.09 10.47
C MET A 273 1.77 -9.43 10.64
N PRO A 274 2.46 -10.58 10.53
CA PRO A 274 1.81 -11.84 10.88
C PRO A 274 1.20 -11.76 12.27
N THR A 275 -0.06 -12.17 12.42
CA THR A 275 -0.82 -12.23 13.68
C THR A 275 -1.09 -10.88 14.38
N LEU A 276 -0.71 -9.74 13.80
CA LEU A 276 -0.98 -8.44 14.43
C LEU A 276 -0.97 -7.28 13.43
N THR A 277 -1.55 -6.16 13.84
CA THR A 277 -1.34 -4.86 13.20
C THR A 277 -0.88 -3.84 14.22
N TYR A 278 0.14 -3.02 13.86
CA TYR A 278 0.74 -1.99 14.70
C TYR A 278 0.39 -0.61 14.14
N ILE A 279 -0.57 0.06 14.76
CA ILE A 279 -1.21 1.28 14.24
C ILE A 279 -1.02 2.43 15.21
N GLY A 280 -0.68 3.63 14.69
CA GLY A 280 -0.54 4.85 15.48
C GLY A 280 -1.78 5.14 16.34
N GLU A 281 -1.61 5.35 17.63
CA GLU A 281 -2.71 5.55 18.60
C GLU A 281 -3.66 6.69 18.22
N GLN A 282 -3.14 7.74 17.57
CA GLN A 282 -3.92 8.91 17.16
C GLN A 282 -4.98 8.57 16.10
N VAL A 283 -4.69 7.61 15.21
CA VAL A 283 -5.61 7.22 14.14
C VAL A 283 -6.56 6.09 14.56
N LEU A 284 -6.25 5.32 15.60
CA LEU A 284 -7.15 4.28 16.12
C LEU A 284 -8.52 4.81 16.58
N ARG A 285 -8.63 6.11 16.88
CA ARG A 285 -9.89 6.79 17.21
C ARG A 285 -10.77 7.09 16.00
N LEU A 286 -10.21 7.03 14.80
CA LEU A 286 -10.91 7.42 13.59
C LEU A 286 -11.82 6.27 13.11
N PRO A 287 -13.12 6.52 12.90
CA PRO A 287 -14.08 5.46 12.56
C PRO A 287 -13.73 4.65 11.32
N PHE A 288 -13.08 5.26 10.34
CA PHE A 288 -12.72 4.59 9.10
C PHE A 288 -11.62 3.53 9.29
N ILE A 289 -10.78 3.63 10.34
CA ILE A 289 -9.77 2.60 10.64
C ILE A 289 -10.46 1.26 10.91
N ARG A 290 -11.49 1.24 11.75
CA ARG A 290 -12.26 0.03 12.03
C ARG A 290 -13.12 -0.41 10.84
N ALA A 291 -13.68 0.56 10.10
CA ALA A 291 -14.61 0.29 9.01
C ALA A 291 -13.92 -0.24 7.72
N SER A 292 -12.62 0.03 7.52
CA SER A 292 -11.91 -0.38 6.30
C SER A 292 -10.47 -0.81 6.57
N SER A 293 -9.61 0.05 7.12
CA SER A 293 -8.17 -0.22 7.26
C SER A 293 -7.88 -1.48 8.08
N LEU A 294 -8.63 -1.73 9.17
CA LEU A 294 -8.47 -2.94 9.97
C LEU A 294 -8.72 -4.21 9.14
N GLY A 295 -9.73 -4.19 8.27
CA GLY A 295 -10.02 -5.32 7.40
C GLY A 295 -8.92 -5.55 6.35
N HIS A 296 -8.31 -4.49 5.85
CA HIS A 296 -7.12 -4.56 4.98
C HIS A 296 -5.96 -5.25 5.70
N GLU A 297 -5.61 -4.79 6.92
CA GLU A 297 -4.52 -5.37 7.71
C GLU A 297 -4.80 -6.82 8.16
N VAL A 298 -6.04 -7.15 8.48
CA VAL A 298 -6.44 -8.55 8.75
C VAL A 298 -6.23 -9.43 7.53
N LEU A 299 -6.57 -8.95 6.32
CA LEU A 299 -6.43 -9.72 5.08
C LEU A 299 -4.97 -10.02 4.73
N HIS A 300 -4.04 -9.16 5.12
CA HIS A 300 -2.60 -9.42 4.98
C HIS A 300 -2.13 -10.69 5.69
N ASN A 301 -2.91 -11.25 6.64
CA ASN A 301 -2.58 -12.56 7.22
C ASN A 301 -2.74 -13.71 6.20
N TRP A 302 -3.53 -13.55 5.14
CA TRP A 302 -3.55 -14.46 3.99
C TRP A 302 -2.54 -14.01 2.92
N TRP A 303 -2.57 -12.71 2.55
CA TRP A 303 -1.80 -12.15 1.44
C TRP A 303 -0.61 -11.32 1.93
N GLY A 304 0.58 -11.86 1.79
CA GLY A 304 1.84 -11.30 2.30
C GLY A 304 2.42 -12.08 3.47
N ASN A 305 1.59 -12.54 4.41
CA ASN A 305 2.03 -13.28 5.59
C ASN A 305 1.70 -14.78 5.53
N GLY A 306 0.54 -15.15 5.02
CA GLY A 306 0.11 -16.54 4.83
C GLY A 306 0.60 -17.13 3.50
N VAL A 307 0.61 -16.33 2.43
CA VAL A 307 1.36 -16.58 1.20
C VAL A 307 2.36 -15.45 1.07
N LEU A 308 3.65 -15.79 1.14
CA LEU A 308 4.74 -14.82 1.08
C LEU A 308 4.94 -14.33 -0.35
N VAL A 309 5.31 -13.06 -0.50
CA VAL A 309 5.49 -12.42 -1.81
C VAL A 309 6.87 -12.74 -2.39
N ASP A 310 6.92 -13.20 -3.65
CA ASP A 310 8.15 -13.19 -4.45
C ASP A 310 8.43 -11.76 -4.93
N TYR A 311 9.10 -10.99 -4.08
CA TYR A 311 9.44 -9.60 -4.39
C TYR A 311 10.33 -9.44 -5.63
N ALA A 312 11.05 -10.47 -6.07
CA ALA A 312 11.85 -10.40 -7.28
C ALA A 312 10.97 -10.18 -8.53
N ARG A 313 9.72 -10.63 -8.48
CA ARG A 313 8.75 -10.55 -9.58
C ARG A 313 7.61 -9.56 -9.35
N GLY A 314 7.69 -8.72 -8.34
CA GLY A 314 6.68 -7.70 -8.02
C GLY A 314 5.76 -8.08 -6.87
N ASN A 315 5.25 -7.06 -6.20
CA ASN A 315 4.33 -7.22 -5.07
C ASN A 315 2.88 -7.26 -5.58
N TRP A 316 2.27 -8.43 -5.56
CA TRP A 316 0.86 -8.66 -5.87
C TRP A 316 -0.06 -8.47 -4.67
N SER A 317 0.50 -8.63 -3.46
CA SER A 317 -0.26 -8.70 -2.21
C SER A 317 -1.07 -7.44 -1.93
N GLU A 318 -0.46 -6.25 -2.09
CA GLU A 318 -1.13 -4.98 -1.87
C GLU A 318 -2.33 -4.77 -2.80
N GLY A 319 -2.18 -5.12 -4.08
CA GLY A 319 -3.26 -5.00 -5.06
C GLY A 319 -4.40 -5.94 -4.78
N LEU A 320 -4.11 -7.20 -4.43
CA LEU A 320 -5.13 -8.19 -4.10
C LEU A 320 -5.85 -7.84 -2.79
N THR A 321 -5.11 -7.37 -1.79
CA THR A 321 -5.66 -6.90 -0.52
C THR A 321 -6.55 -5.68 -0.75
N THR A 322 -6.09 -4.69 -1.51
CA THR A 322 -6.90 -3.51 -1.88
C THR A 322 -8.19 -3.91 -2.62
N PHE A 323 -8.11 -4.88 -3.54
CA PHE A 323 -9.28 -5.37 -4.27
C PHE A 323 -10.29 -6.09 -3.35
N MET A 324 -9.82 -7.03 -2.52
CA MET A 324 -10.70 -7.87 -1.69
C MET A 324 -11.18 -7.19 -0.40
N ALA A 325 -10.50 -6.14 0.07
CA ALA A 325 -10.89 -5.33 1.22
C ALA A 325 -11.47 -3.98 0.79
N ASP A 326 -10.62 -3.00 0.53
CA ASP A 326 -11.02 -1.60 0.34
C ASP A 326 -12.05 -1.41 -0.78
N TYR A 327 -11.79 -2.02 -1.94
CA TYR A 327 -12.68 -1.95 -3.09
C TYR A 327 -13.96 -2.76 -2.87
N ALA A 328 -13.87 -3.95 -2.30
CA ALA A 328 -15.02 -4.77 -2.01
C ALA A 328 -16.00 -4.07 -1.04
N TYR A 329 -15.48 -3.37 0.00
CA TYR A 329 -16.32 -2.58 0.90
C TYR A 329 -17.04 -1.43 0.18
N LYS A 330 -16.38 -0.80 -0.80
CA LYS A 330 -17.02 0.24 -1.63
C LYS A 330 -18.08 -0.35 -2.54
N ALA A 331 -17.83 -1.50 -3.13
CA ALA A 331 -18.79 -2.20 -3.98
C ALA A 331 -20.05 -2.65 -3.20
N GLU A 332 -19.88 -3.06 -1.96
CA GLU A 332 -20.98 -3.40 -1.04
C GLU A 332 -21.81 -2.16 -0.62
N GLN A 333 -21.17 -0.98 -0.51
CA GLN A 333 -21.88 0.26 -0.24
C GLN A 333 -22.81 0.64 -1.41
N SER A 334 -22.25 0.72 -2.62
CA SER A 334 -23.01 0.97 -3.86
C SER A 334 -22.11 0.87 -5.09
N ALA A 335 -22.71 0.65 -6.26
CA ALA A 335 -22.02 0.73 -7.55
C ALA A 335 -21.35 2.11 -7.77
N ALA A 336 -21.99 3.20 -7.32
CA ALA A 336 -21.43 4.55 -7.39
C ALA A 336 -20.18 4.72 -6.52
N ALA A 337 -20.15 4.17 -5.31
CA ALA A 337 -18.97 4.20 -4.44
C ALA A 337 -17.81 3.40 -5.02
N ALA A 338 -18.07 2.23 -5.59
CA ALA A 338 -17.06 1.44 -6.30
C ALA A 338 -16.51 2.18 -7.54
N ARG A 339 -17.40 2.79 -8.33
CA ARG A 339 -17.01 3.60 -9.49
C ARG A 339 -16.15 4.80 -9.10
N GLU A 340 -16.51 5.52 -8.03
CA GLU A 340 -15.70 6.65 -7.53
C GLU A 340 -14.31 6.20 -7.07
N MET A 341 -14.18 5.03 -6.45
CA MET A 341 -12.87 4.49 -6.08
C MET A 341 -12.02 4.20 -7.33
N ARG A 342 -12.58 3.56 -8.36
CA ARG A 342 -11.88 3.34 -9.64
C ARG A 342 -11.49 4.65 -10.31
N LEU A 343 -12.38 5.65 -10.30
CA LEU A 343 -12.08 6.98 -10.80
C LEU A 343 -10.91 7.63 -10.03
N GLY A 344 -10.86 7.46 -8.72
CA GLY A 344 -9.75 7.90 -7.87
C GLY A 344 -8.41 7.32 -8.32
N TRP A 345 -8.36 6.02 -8.59
CA TRP A 345 -7.14 5.37 -9.09
C TRP A 345 -6.72 5.86 -10.48
N LEU A 346 -7.67 6.06 -11.39
CA LEU A 346 -7.38 6.59 -12.72
C LEU A 346 -6.92 8.06 -12.68
N ARG A 347 -7.46 8.88 -11.77
CA ARG A 347 -7.00 10.26 -11.52
C ARG A 347 -5.57 10.27 -10.99
N ASP A 348 -5.27 9.42 -9.98
CA ASP A 348 -3.94 9.31 -9.41
C ASP A 348 -2.92 8.87 -10.47
N PHE A 349 -3.29 7.92 -11.33
CA PHE A 349 -2.47 7.47 -12.44
C PHE A 349 -2.24 8.58 -13.48
N ALA A 350 -3.29 9.26 -13.91
CA ALA A 350 -3.21 10.34 -14.89
C ALA A 350 -2.43 11.56 -14.39
N ALA A 351 -2.32 11.73 -13.07
CA ALA A 351 -1.52 12.79 -12.46
C ALA A 351 -0.02 12.53 -12.50
N LEU A 352 0.42 11.29 -12.76
CA LEU A 352 1.84 10.94 -12.78
C LEU A 352 2.54 11.51 -14.01
N PRO A 353 3.79 12.01 -13.86
CA PRO A 353 4.64 12.32 -15.02
C PRO A 353 4.85 11.09 -15.89
N ALA A 354 4.92 11.25 -17.20
CA ALA A 354 5.11 10.14 -18.16
C ALA A 354 6.28 9.21 -17.81
N GLY A 355 7.39 9.76 -17.31
CA GLY A 355 8.56 8.98 -16.89
C GLY A 355 8.40 8.21 -15.57
N ALA A 356 7.28 8.36 -14.85
CA ALA A 356 6.99 7.66 -13.60
C ALA A 356 6.07 6.44 -13.81
N HIS A 357 5.73 6.12 -15.04
CA HIS A 357 4.88 4.98 -15.39
C HIS A 357 5.68 3.68 -15.43
N ALA A 358 5.98 3.10 -14.27
CA ALA A 358 6.69 1.82 -14.18
C ALA A 358 5.77 0.61 -14.48
N PRO A 359 6.34 -0.53 -14.95
CA PRO A 359 5.65 -1.81 -14.97
C PRO A 359 5.16 -2.22 -13.58
N LEU A 360 4.02 -2.89 -13.49
CA LEU A 360 3.53 -3.41 -12.22
C LEU A 360 4.45 -4.50 -11.65
N ALA A 361 5.10 -5.28 -12.52
CA ALA A 361 6.09 -6.27 -12.13
C ALA A 361 7.31 -5.69 -11.39
N ASP A 362 7.58 -4.38 -11.51
CA ASP A 362 8.67 -3.69 -10.81
C ASP A 362 8.26 -3.13 -9.44
N PHE A 363 6.98 -3.14 -9.11
CA PHE A 363 6.51 -2.65 -7.82
C PHE A 363 6.95 -3.57 -6.68
N ARG A 364 7.57 -3.02 -5.64
CA ARG A 364 8.03 -3.74 -4.44
C ARG A 364 7.30 -3.27 -3.18
N SER A 365 7.33 -1.97 -2.94
CA SER A 365 6.70 -1.37 -1.78
C SER A 365 6.36 0.09 -2.04
N ARG A 366 5.54 0.68 -1.18
CA ARG A 366 5.19 2.10 -1.25
C ARG A 366 6.35 2.97 -0.80
N THR A 367 7.08 3.55 -1.75
CA THR A 367 8.15 4.50 -1.48
C THR A 367 7.75 5.96 -1.69
N HIS A 368 6.81 6.21 -2.61
CA HIS A 368 6.33 7.55 -2.99
C HIS A 368 4.94 7.46 -3.66
N GLY A 369 4.31 8.61 -3.95
CA GLY A 369 2.96 8.68 -4.51
C GLY A 369 2.79 7.95 -5.85
N ALA A 370 3.79 7.98 -6.73
CA ALA A 370 3.76 7.26 -8.00
C ALA A 370 3.73 5.73 -7.80
N ALA A 371 4.56 5.21 -6.88
CA ALA A 371 4.56 3.79 -6.55
C ALA A 371 3.21 3.33 -5.97
N ALA A 372 2.54 4.19 -5.18
CA ALA A 372 1.20 3.88 -4.67
C ALA A 372 0.15 3.79 -5.78
N ALA A 373 0.15 4.70 -6.76
CA ALA A 373 -0.80 4.67 -7.86
C ALA A 373 -0.66 3.38 -8.71
N VAL A 374 0.57 2.89 -8.90
CA VAL A 374 0.84 1.63 -9.62
C VAL A 374 0.56 0.42 -8.72
N GLY A 375 1.15 0.36 -7.54
CA GLY A 375 1.14 -0.84 -6.70
C GLY A 375 -0.21 -1.14 -6.05
N TYR A 376 -1.00 -0.12 -5.75
CA TYR A 376 -2.34 -0.27 -5.19
C TYR A 376 -3.42 -0.08 -6.26
N GLY A 377 -3.40 1.04 -6.99
CA GLY A 377 -4.43 1.37 -7.97
C GLY A 377 -4.43 0.45 -9.19
N LYS A 378 -3.31 0.39 -9.94
CA LYS A 378 -3.20 -0.48 -11.11
C LYS A 378 -3.35 -1.96 -10.72
N ALA A 379 -2.70 -2.39 -9.63
CA ALA A 379 -2.77 -3.77 -9.19
C ALA A 379 -4.20 -4.19 -8.82
N ALA A 380 -4.95 -3.36 -8.08
CA ALA A 380 -6.37 -3.64 -7.79
C ALA A 380 -7.21 -3.67 -9.07
N MET A 381 -6.96 -2.74 -10.01
CA MET A 381 -7.67 -2.73 -11.31
C MET A 381 -7.36 -3.95 -12.17
N VAL A 382 -6.15 -4.55 -12.07
CA VAL A 382 -5.86 -5.83 -12.72
C VAL A 382 -6.82 -6.92 -12.23
N PHE A 383 -7.11 -6.98 -10.92
CA PHE A 383 -8.09 -7.94 -10.39
C PHE A 383 -9.53 -7.61 -10.76
N VAL A 384 -9.91 -6.32 -10.86
CA VAL A 384 -11.22 -5.91 -11.40
C VAL A 384 -11.37 -6.40 -12.83
N MET A 385 -10.37 -6.14 -13.69
CA MET A 385 -10.40 -6.57 -15.10
C MET A 385 -10.34 -8.11 -15.24
N LEU A 386 -9.58 -8.78 -14.38
CA LEU A 386 -9.51 -10.24 -14.38
C LEU A 386 -10.85 -10.87 -14.00
N GLN A 387 -11.53 -10.32 -12.99
CA GLN A 387 -12.87 -10.76 -12.60
C GLN A 387 -13.88 -10.58 -13.76
N ASP A 388 -13.83 -9.45 -14.48
CA ASP A 388 -14.65 -9.23 -15.67
C ASP A 388 -14.32 -10.19 -16.81
N GLU A 389 -13.06 -10.59 -16.91
CA GLU A 389 -12.55 -11.47 -17.95
C GLU A 389 -12.96 -12.93 -17.77
N ILE A 390 -12.92 -13.45 -16.52
CA ILE A 390 -13.16 -14.86 -16.23
C ILE A 390 -14.48 -15.13 -15.49
N GLY A 391 -15.15 -14.09 -15.01
CA GLY A 391 -16.38 -14.17 -14.21
C GLY A 391 -16.13 -14.36 -12.73
N GLU A 392 -17.11 -13.96 -11.92
CA GLU A 392 -17.00 -13.96 -10.44
C GLU A 392 -16.76 -15.36 -9.85
N ASP A 393 -17.46 -16.38 -10.35
CA ASP A 393 -17.34 -17.76 -9.84
C ASP A 393 -15.95 -18.35 -10.10
N ALA A 394 -15.41 -18.16 -11.32
CA ALA A 394 -14.06 -18.63 -11.66
C ALA A 394 -13.01 -17.86 -10.85
N PHE A 395 -13.20 -16.55 -10.67
CA PHE A 395 -12.33 -15.74 -9.84
C PHE A 395 -12.31 -16.24 -8.39
N ALA A 396 -13.47 -16.45 -7.78
CA ALA A 396 -13.58 -16.96 -6.41
C ALA A 396 -12.96 -18.37 -6.24
N ARG A 397 -13.10 -19.24 -7.25
CA ARG A 397 -12.41 -20.56 -7.23
C ARG A 397 -10.89 -20.38 -7.35
N GLY A 398 -10.41 -19.49 -8.22
CA GLY A 398 -8.98 -19.19 -8.39
C GLY A 398 -8.32 -18.71 -7.10
N ILE A 399 -8.98 -17.81 -6.34
CA ILE A 399 -8.53 -17.34 -5.03
C ILE A 399 -8.37 -18.50 -4.04
N ARG A 400 -9.39 -19.37 -3.92
CA ARG A 400 -9.31 -20.53 -3.03
C ARG A 400 -8.23 -21.53 -3.46
N LEU A 401 -8.06 -21.74 -4.75
CA LEU A 401 -7.05 -22.62 -5.30
C LEU A 401 -5.63 -22.09 -5.05
N PHE A 402 -5.42 -20.79 -5.25
CA PHE A 402 -4.16 -20.11 -4.96
C PHE A 402 -3.78 -20.27 -3.48
N TRP A 403 -4.73 -19.99 -2.56
CA TRP A 403 -4.52 -20.20 -1.13
C TRP A 403 -4.19 -21.66 -0.78
N ALA A 404 -4.95 -22.61 -1.29
CA ALA A 404 -4.75 -24.02 -1.00
C ALA A 404 -3.38 -24.54 -1.42
N ARG A 405 -2.81 -24.00 -2.51
CA ARG A 405 -1.51 -24.42 -3.07
C ARG A 405 -0.32 -23.72 -2.42
N GLU A 406 -0.47 -22.42 -2.20
CA GLU A 406 0.68 -21.57 -1.88
C GLU A 406 0.75 -21.16 -0.40
N ARG A 407 -0.18 -21.62 0.44
CA ARG A 407 -0.16 -21.35 1.88
C ARG A 407 1.20 -21.70 2.48
N PHE A 408 1.81 -20.71 3.17
CA PHE A 408 3.14 -20.76 3.79
C PHE A 408 4.29 -20.98 2.81
N ARG A 409 4.10 -20.59 1.56
CA ARG A 409 5.14 -20.61 0.51
C ARG A 409 5.36 -19.21 -0.04
N ILE A 410 6.48 -19.04 -0.75
CA ILE A 410 6.75 -17.84 -1.54
C ILE A 410 6.07 -18.00 -2.89
N ALA A 411 5.23 -17.05 -3.29
CA ALA A 411 4.52 -17.07 -4.55
C ALA A 411 4.56 -15.71 -5.25
N GLY A 412 4.70 -15.75 -6.57
CA GLY A 412 4.67 -14.60 -7.46
C GLY A 412 3.39 -14.53 -8.27
N TRP A 413 3.33 -13.57 -9.19
CA TRP A 413 2.23 -13.42 -10.14
C TRP A 413 2.00 -14.66 -11.02
N ASP A 414 3.04 -15.46 -11.28
CA ASP A 414 2.92 -16.70 -12.06
C ASP A 414 2.06 -17.76 -11.36
N ALA A 415 2.19 -17.87 -10.04
CA ALA A 415 1.38 -18.78 -9.23
C ALA A 415 -0.09 -18.34 -9.19
N LEU A 416 -0.34 -17.03 -9.08
CA LEU A 416 -1.68 -16.45 -9.21
C LEU A 416 -2.26 -16.76 -10.60
N ARG A 417 -1.51 -16.49 -11.67
CA ARG A 417 -1.93 -16.80 -13.05
C ARG A 417 -2.31 -18.26 -13.20
N ALA A 418 -1.46 -19.18 -12.75
CA ALA A 418 -1.72 -20.62 -12.86
C ALA A 418 -3.02 -21.04 -12.14
N ALA A 419 -3.30 -20.50 -10.97
CA ALA A 419 -4.54 -20.76 -10.24
C ALA A 419 -5.78 -20.22 -10.99
N PHE A 420 -5.68 -19.03 -11.58
CA PHE A 420 -6.78 -18.45 -12.34
C PHE A 420 -6.98 -19.12 -13.73
N GLU A 421 -5.91 -19.54 -14.42
CA GLU A 421 -5.99 -20.32 -15.66
C GLU A 421 -6.72 -21.65 -15.45
N GLU A 422 -6.40 -22.35 -14.37
CA GLU A 422 -7.09 -23.59 -14.01
C GLU A 422 -8.56 -23.35 -13.66
N SER A 423 -8.86 -22.34 -12.85
CA SER A 423 -10.24 -22.04 -12.47
C SER A 423 -11.10 -21.54 -13.61
N ALA A 424 -10.51 -20.86 -14.60
CA ALA A 424 -11.17 -20.33 -15.78
C ALA A 424 -11.23 -21.35 -16.95
N GLY A 425 -10.39 -22.41 -16.92
CA GLY A 425 -10.29 -23.40 -17.99
C GLY A 425 -9.70 -22.87 -19.30
N ARG A 426 -8.92 -21.77 -19.24
CA ARG A 426 -8.29 -21.15 -20.43
C ARG A 426 -7.01 -20.40 -20.06
N PRO A 427 -6.08 -20.20 -21.03
CA PRO A 427 -4.85 -19.46 -20.81
C PRO A 427 -5.14 -17.97 -20.54
N LEU A 428 -4.36 -17.37 -19.62
CA LEU A 428 -4.39 -15.95 -19.26
C LEU A 428 -3.01 -15.28 -19.40
N GLU A 429 -2.02 -15.97 -19.99
CA GLU A 429 -0.66 -15.46 -20.15
C GLU A 429 -0.63 -14.08 -20.83
N GLY A 430 -1.39 -13.93 -21.93
CA GLY A 430 -1.47 -12.64 -22.65
C GLY A 430 -2.02 -11.52 -21.80
N PHE A 431 -3.04 -11.79 -20.98
CA PHE A 431 -3.60 -10.83 -20.02
C PHE A 431 -2.55 -10.40 -18.98
N PHE A 432 -1.94 -11.36 -18.28
CA PHE A 432 -0.97 -11.04 -17.23
C PHE A 432 0.27 -10.33 -17.79
N ARG A 433 0.85 -10.81 -18.91
CA ARG A 433 1.98 -10.16 -19.57
C ARG A 433 1.68 -8.69 -19.88
N GLN A 434 0.55 -8.40 -20.51
CA GLN A 434 0.16 -7.05 -20.88
C GLN A 434 0.05 -6.12 -19.65
N TRP A 435 -0.64 -6.55 -18.61
CA TRP A 435 -0.93 -5.69 -17.47
C TRP A 435 0.21 -5.59 -16.45
N LEU A 436 1.10 -6.58 -16.42
CA LEU A 436 2.24 -6.58 -15.49
C LEU A 436 3.49 -5.95 -16.08
N GLU A 437 3.80 -6.24 -17.37
CA GLU A 437 5.09 -5.88 -17.96
C GLU A 437 5.06 -4.55 -18.71
N LEU A 438 3.91 -4.17 -19.31
CA LEU A 438 3.81 -2.89 -19.98
C LEU A 438 3.65 -1.73 -18.98
N PRO A 439 4.52 -0.71 -19.08
CA PRO A 439 4.41 0.48 -18.25
C PRO A 439 3.17 1.30 -18.62
N GLY A 440 2.66 2.06 -17.66
CA GLY A 440 1.53 2.95 -17.89
C GLY A 440 0.20 2.22 -18.09
N GLY A 441 -0.51 2.61 -19.13
CA GLY A 441 -1.80 2.06 -19.55
C GLY A 441 -2.22 2.56 -20.92
N PRO A 442 -3.16 1.87 -21.61
CA PRO A 442 -3.70 2.29 -22.90
C PRO A 442 -4.47 3.62 -22.78
N ALA A 443 -4.55 4.33 -23.89
CA ALA A 443 -5.35 5.55 -24.02
C ALA A 443 -6.36 5.42 -25.18
N PRO A 444 -7.32 4.49 -25.09
CA PRO A 444 -8.32 4.31 -26.12
C PRO A 444 -9.28 5.50 -26.18
N ARG A 445 -9.69 5.85 -27.39
CA ARG A 445 -10.70 6.90 -27.62
C ARG A 445 -11.62 6.55 -28.78
N ILE A 446 -12.83 7.09 -28.76
CA ILE A 446 -13.74 7.10 -29.88
C ILE A 446 -13.39 8.32 -30.73
N GLU A 447 -13.01 8.10 -32.00
CA GLU A 447 -12.75 9.20 -32.94
C GLU A 447 -14.04 9.68 -33.61
N ARG A 448 -14.95 8.74 -33.94
CA ARG A 448 -16.20 9.02 -34.64
C ARG A 448 -17.24 7.94 -34.34
N ALA A 449 -18.51 8.33 -34.33
CA ALA A 449 -19.64 7.41 -34.31
C ALA A 449 -20.69 7.90 -35.31
N ARG A 450 -21.21 7.02 -36.19
CA ARG A 450 -22.21 7.37 -37.18
C ARG A 450 -23.24 6.26 -37.39
N VAL A 451 -24.47 6.63 -37.74
CA VAL A 451 -25.48 5.69 -38.20
C VAL A 451 -25.13 5.23 -39.63
N VAL A 452 -25.06 3.92 -39.87
CA VAL A 452 -24.81 3.38 -41.19
C VAL A 452 -26.01 2.65 -41.79
N GLU A 453 -26.94 2.20 -40.95
CA GLU A 453 -28.15 1.55 -41.37
C GLU A 453 -29.26 1.82 -40.34
N GLN A 454 -30.44 2.19 -40.82
CA GLN A 454 -31.66 2.36 -40.01
C GLN A 454 -32.81 1.66 -40.71
N GLY A 455 -33.26 0.54 -40.14
CA GLY A 455 -34.39 -0.21 -40.69
C GLY A 455 -35.30 -0.74 -39.58
N GLY A 456 -36.56 -0.29 -39.59
CA GLY A 456 -37.51 -0.68 -38.56
C GLY A 456 -37.09 -0.26 -37.15
N GLN A 457 -37.00 -1.23 -36.21
CA GLN A 457 -36.57 -0.99 -34.85
C GLN A 457 -35.02 -1.20 -34.65
N ALA A 458 -34.30 -1.68 -35.67
CA ALA A 458 -32.87 -1.94 -35.58
C ALA A 458 -32.06 -0.80 -36.21
N VAL A 459 -31.07 -0.34 -35.49
CA VAL A 459 -30.11 0.68 -35.93
C VAL A 459 -28.73 0.07 -35.89
N ARG A 460 -27.93 0.28 -36.95
CA ARG A 460 -26.53 -0.11 -36.99
C ARG A 460 -25.65 1.13 -36.95
N LEU A 461 -24.74 1.16 -35.98
CA LEU A 461 -23.75 2.22 -35.84
C LEU A 461 -22.39 1.69 -36.28
N ARG A 462 -21.59 2.56 -36.89
CA ARG A 462 -20.17 2.36 -37.09
C ARG A 462 -19.42 3.29 -36.16
N VAL A 463 -18.56 2.72 -35.32
CA VAL A 463 -17.74 3.45 -34.32
C VAL A 463 -16.27 3.27 -34.70
N SER A 464 -15.58 4.37 -34.94
CA SER A 464 -14.14 4.39 -35.19
C SER A 464 -13.39 4.53 -33.87
N LEU A 465 -12.53 3.56 -33.58
CA LEU A 465 -11.73 3.47 -32.36
C LEU A 465 -10.27 3.73 -32.67
N PHE A 466 -9.56 4.32 -31.73
CA PHE A 466 -8.14 4.57 -31.79
C PHE A 466 -7.48 4.33 -30.43
N GLN A 467 -6.26 3.77 -30.43
CA GLN A 467 -5.34 3.81 -29.30
C GLN A 467 -3.91 4.04 -29.80
N PRO A 468 -3.12 4.86 -29.10
CA PRO A 468 -1.70 5.05 -29.42
C PRO A 468 -0.87 3.81 -29.06
N ALA A 469 0.34 3.71 -29.61
CA ALA A 469 1.33 2.74 -29.15
C ALA A 469 1.80 3.03 -27.71
N PRO A 470 2.09 2.01 -26.89
CA PRO A 470 1.95 0.58 -27.19
C PRO A 470 0.49 0.13 -27.25
N VAL A 471 0.17 -0.69 -28.25
CA VAL A 471 -1.18 -1.21 -28.45
C VAL A 471 -1.48 -2.32 -27.43
N HIS A 472 -2.67 -2.25 -26.85
CA HIS A 472 -3.17 -3.23 -25.89
C HIS A 472 -4.36 -3.99 -26.47
N ALA A 473 -4.48 -5.27 -26.14
CA ALA A 473 -5.69 -6.04 -26.39
C ALA A 473 -6.74 -5.71 -25.32
N LEU A 474 -7.83 -5.07 -25.71
CA LEU A 474 -8.82 -4.49 -24.81
C LEU A 474 -10.20 -5.08 -25.06
N ARG A 475 -10.94 -5.32 -23.99
CA ARG A 475 -12.39 -5.49 -24.01
C ARG A 475 -13.02 -4.16 -23.62
N LEU A 476 -13.46 -3.39 -24.62
CA LEU A 476 -13.97 -2.03 -24.43
C LEU A 476 -15.49 -2.03 -24.25
N PRO A 477 -16.02 -1.64 -23.08
CA PRO A 477 -17.42 -1.33 -22.91
C PRO A 477 -17.74 -0.02 -23.63
N LEU A 478 -18.62 -0.06 -24.60
CA LEU A 478 -19.19 1.09 -25.29
C LEU A 478 -20.65 1.23 -24.92
N GLN A 479 -21.03 2.33 -24.29
CA GLN A 479 -22.40 2.62 -23.90
C GLN A 479 -23.04 3.52 -24.97
N LEU A 480 -24.09 3.01 -25.60
CA LEU A 480 -24.94 3.73 -26.55
C LEU A 480 -26.04 4.43 -25.76
N MET A 481 -26.28 5.72 -26.00
CA MET A 481 -27.16 6.53 -25.19
C MET A 481 -28.13 7.39 -26.05
N ALA A 482 -29.40 7.50 -25.63
CA ALA A 482 -30.37 8.45 -26.17
C ALA A 482 -31.39 8.84 -25.08
N GLY A 483 -31.29 10.07 -24.58
CA GLY A 483 -32.03 10.50 -23.40
C GLY A 483 -31.72 9.58 -22.20
N GLU A 484 -32.78 8.97 -21.62
CA GLU A 484 -32.65 8.04 -20.49
C GLU A 484 -32.35 6.59 -20.94
N ARG A 485 -32.42 6.29 -22.25
CA ARG A 485 -32.13 4.93 -22.76
C ARG A 485 -30.63 4.73 -22.88
N SER A 486 -30.16 3.57 -22.44
CA SER A 486 -28.77 3.16 -22.66
C SER A 486 -28.65 1.66 -22.89
N GLU A 487 -27.71 1.28 -23.73
CA GLU A 487 -27.30 -0.11 -23.96
C GLU A 487 -25.77 -0.20 -23.99
N THR A 488 -25.19 -1.18 -23.30
CA THR A 488 -23.74 -1.41 -23.31
C THR A 488 -23.40 -2.55 -24.26
N ARG A 489 -22.40 -2.34 -25.09
CA ARG A 489 -21.78 -3.35 -25.96
C ARG A 489 -20.30 -3.47 -25.62
N VAL A 490 -19.81 -4.68 -25.49
CA VAL A 490 -18.38 -4.94 -25.29
C VAL A 490 -17.78 -5.30 -26.63
N VAL A 491 -16.71 -4.62 -27.02
CA VAL A 491 -15.98 -4.88 -28.26
C VAL A 491 -14.54 -5.29 -27.96
N GLU A 492 -14.03 -6.27 -28.72
CA GLU A 492 -12.62 -6.61 -28.70
C GLU A 492 -11.85 -5.60 -29.55
N PHE A 493 -10.78 -5.02 -29.00
CA PHE A 493 -9.97 -4.00 -29.66
C PHE A 493 -8.49 -4.22 -29.36
N ALA A 494 -7.77 -4.78 -30.32
CA ALA A 494 -6.37 -5.15 -30.19
C ALA A 494 -5.46 -4.48 -31.24
N GLU A 495 -5.96 -3.45 -31.91
CA GLU A 495 -5.27 -2.72 -32.98
C GLU A 495 -5.10 -1.25 -32.61
N GLY A 496 -4.22 -0.54 -33.32
CA GLY A 496 -4.09 0.92 -33.15
C GLY A 496 -5.30 1.69 -33.64
N ARG A 497 -6.04 1.15 -34.65
CA ARG A 497 -7.31 1.68 -35.16
C ARG A 497 -8.21 0.53 -35.59
N ALA A 498 -9.51 0.68 -35.34
CA ALA A 498 -10.54 -0.24 -35.83
C ALA A 498 -11.84 0.50 -36.10
N GLU A 499 -12.62 -0.01 -37.04
CA GLU A 499 -14.03 0.34 -37.18
C GLU A 499 -14.88 -0.86 -36.73
N VAL A 500 -15.77 -0.63 -35.78
CA VAL A 500 -16.67 -1.67 -35.26
C VAL A 500 -18.11 -1.30 -35.56
N GLU A 501 -18.91 -2.31 -35.96
CA GLU A 501 -20.34 -2.13 -36.17
C GLU A 501 -21.12 -2.66 -34.98
N LEU A 502 -22.00 -1.82 -34.43
CA LEU A 502 -22.80 -2.10 -33.27
C LEU A 502 -24.29 -2.04 -33.62
N ALA A 503 -25.02 -3.05 -33.21
CA ALA A 503 -26.48 -3.00 -33.27
C ALA A 503 -27.06 -2.34 -32.04
N ALA A 504 -28.04 -1.45 -32.19
CA ALA A 504 -28.78 -0.80 -31.12
C ALA A 504 -30.29 -0.98 -31.30
N GLY A 505 -31.02 -1.10 -30.23
CA GLY A 505 -32.48 -1.17 -30.20
C GLY A 505 -33.16 0.20 -30.32
N PHE A 506 -32.38 1.27 -30.45
CA PHE A 506 -32.86 2.65 -30.63
C PHE A 506 -31.83 3.46 -31.41
N VAL A 507 -32.17 4.65 -31.88
CA VAL A 507 -31.20 5.57 -32.51
C VAL A 507 -30.41 6.27 -31.41
N PRO A 508 -29.10 5.95 -31.21
CA PRO A 508 -28.31 6.61 -30.22
C PRO A 508 -27.97 8.07 -30.59
N GLU A 509 -27.93 8.93 -29.60
CA GLU A 509 -27.49 10.34 -29.70
C GLU A 509 -25.99 10.44 -29.44
N GLY A 510 -25.44 9.48 -28.65
CA GLY A 510 -24.03 9.45 -28.31
C GLY A 510 -23.53 8.09 -27.88
N VAL A 511 -22.20 7.97 -27.88
CA VAL A 511 -21.45 6.77 -27.43
C VAL A 511 -20.43 7.20 -26.37
N ALA A 512 -20.47 6.55 -25.22
CA ALA A 512 -19.49 6.74 -24.14
C ALA A 512 -18.57 5.50 -24.04
N LEU A 513 -17.27 5.72 -23.85
CA LEU A 513 -16.27 4.68 -23.64
C LEU A 513 -16.10 4.40 -22.15
N ASP A 514 -16.26 3.15 -21.75
CA ASP A 514 -16.02 2.65 -20.39
C ASP A 514 -16.64 3.57 -19.30
N PRO A 515 -17.96 3.78 -19.29
CA PRO A 515 -18.63 4.72 -18.39
C PRO A 515 -18.51 4.30 -16.92
N GLU A 516 -18.38 2.98 -16.68
CA GLU A 516 -18.22 2.41 -15.35
C GLU A 516 -16.77 2.38 -14.89
N LEU A 517 -15.81 2.84 -15.71
CA LEU A 517 -14.38 2.92 -15.38
C LEU A 517 -13.79 1.57 -14.93
N ARG A 518 -14.17 0.49 -15.61
CA ARG A 518 -13.70 -0.86 -15.27
C ARG A 518 -12.38 -1.23 -15.96
N LEU A 519 -11.91 -0.40 -16.89
CA LEU A 519 -10.65 -0.60 -17.60
C LEU A 519 -9.55 0.28 -17.00
N TRP A 520 -8.38 -0.32 -16.71
CA TRP A 520 -7.18 0.48 -16.43
C TRP A 520 -6.73 1.17 -17.70
N ARG A 521 -6.85 2.48 -17.75
CA ARG A 521 -6.53 3.29 -18.93
C ARG A 521 -6.13 4.71 -18.52
N LEU A 522 -5.46 5.39 -19.42
CA LEU A 522 -5.23 6.82 -19.28
C LEU A 522 -6.42 7.57 -19.90
N PRO A 523 -7.28 8.19 -19.10
CA PRO A 523 -8.34 9.04 -19.61
C PRO A 523 -7.77 10.30 -20.25
N GLU A 524 -8.51 10.91 -21.19
CA GLU A 524 -8.13 12.20 -21.75
C GLU A 524 -8.14 13.28 -20.64
N ALA A 525 -7.21 14.25 -20.71
CA ALA A 525 -7.09 15.32 -19.71
C ALA A 525 -8.40 16.08 -19.47
N ALA A 526 -9.21 16.29 -20.54
CA ALA A 526 -10.51 16.92 -20.44
C ALA A 526 -11.55 16.10 -19.65
N GLN A 527 -11.32 14.79 -19.45
CA GLN A 527 -12.22 13.91 -18.70
C GLN A 527 -11.89 13.88 -17.19
N LEU A 528 -10.74 14.42 -16.80
CA LEU A 528 -10.26 14.38 -15.42
C LEU A 528 -10.04 15.79 -14.89
N PRO A 529 -10.71 16.17 -13.79
CA PRO A 529 -10.39 17.41 -13.11
C PRO A 529 -8.99 17.34 -12.51
N PRO A 530 -8.25 18.44 -12.45
CA PRO A 530 -6.94 18.47 -11.82
C PRO A 530 -7.05 18.19 -10.31
N ILE A 531 -6.12 17.40 -9.79
CA ILE A 531 -5.99 17.07 -8.37
C ILE A 531 -4.60 17.46 -7.86
N LEU A 532 -4.45 17.71 -6.57
CA LEU A 532 -3.19 18.16 -5.96
C LEU A 532 -2.00 17.20 -6.19
N ARG A 533 -2.26 15.93 -6.45
CA ARG A 533 -1.20 14.96 -6.75
C ARG A 533 -0.33 15.39 -7.93
N GLN A 534 -0.88 16.07 -8.95
CA GLN A 534 -0.11 16.57 -10.10
C GLN A 534 1.04 17.50 -9.68
N TRP A 535 0.86 18.24 -8.59
CA TRP A 535 1.90 19.11 -8.02
C TRP A 535 2.85 18.32 -7.12
N ILE A 536 2.32 17.47 -6.25
CA ILE A 536 3.11 16.67 -5.29
C ILE A 536 4.19 15.87 -6.02
N VAL A 537 3.81 15.19 -7.12
CA VAL A 537 4.71 14.29 -7.89
C VAL A 537 5.36 14.96 -9.11
N ALA A 538 5.23 16.27 -9.27
CA ALA A 538 5.73 16.99 -10.43
C ALA A 538 7.24 16.83 -10.62
N ALA A 539 7.68 16.59 -11.85
CA ALA A 539 9.09 16.46 -12.18
C ALA A 539 9.86 17.81 -12.07
N ALA A 540 9.19 18.92 -12.38
CA ALA A 540 9.74 20.26 -12.35
C ALA A 540 8.68 21.25 -11.80
N PRO A 541 8.33 21.20 -10.50
CA PRO A 541 7.37 22.10 -9.90
C PRO A 541 7.91 23.52 -9.80
N ARG A 542 7.04 24.50 -9.93
CA ARG A 542 7.36 25.94 -9.80
C ARG A 542 6.56 26.54 -8.65
N LEU A 543 7.21 27.36 -7.82
CA LEU A 543 6.59 28.06 -6.70
C LEU A 543 6.55 29.57 -7.00
N VAL A 544 5.37 30.16 -6.94
CA VAL A 544 5.14 31.61 -7.02
C VAL A 544 4.57 32.08 -5.70
N ILE A 545 5.27 32.99 -5.02
CA ILE A 545 4.85 33.59 -3.75
C ILE A 545 4.23 34.94 -4.05
N ALA A 546 2.93 35.07 -3.91
CA ALA A 546 2.16 36.26 -4.30
C ALA A 546 2.59 37.51 -3.49
N ASP A 547 2.85 37.35 -2.21
CA ASP A 547 3.28 38.46 -1.31
C ASP A 547 4.67 38.99 -1.64
N ALA A 548 5.52 38.23 -2.34
CA ALA A 548 6.83 38.67 -2.81
C ALA A 548 6.77 39.45 -4.15
N LEU A 549 5.67 39.37 -4.91
CA LEU A 549 5.48 40.05 -6.19
C LEU A 549 5.02 41.52 -6.06
N GLY A 550 4.79 42.00 -4.85
CA GLY A 550 4.20 43.30 -4.55
C GLY A 550 5.20 44.39 -4.23
N GLU A 551 6.37 44.49 -4.88
CA GLU A 551 7.29 45.65 -4.77
C GLU A 551 7.06 46.67 -5.89
N VAL A 552 6.13 47.57 -5.66
CA VAL A 552 6.24 48.97 -6.08
C VAL A 552 5.96 49.82 -4.84
N ASP A 553 7.00 50.49 -4.37
CA ASP A 553 7.09 51.35 -3.17
C ASP A 553 7.50 50.69 -1.85
N GLY A 554 8.75 50.58 -1.61
CA GLY A 554 9.64 50.95 -0.50
C GLY A 554 9.30 50.69 0.97
N ALA A 555 8.29 49.89 1.37
CA ALA A 555 8.01 49.60 2.76
C ALA A 555 7.98 48.09 3.06
N VAL A 556 9.10 47.56 3.54
CA VAL A 556 9.23 46.22 4.08
C VAL A 556 8.55 46.20 5.47
N THR A 557 7.36 45.62 5.57
CA THR A 557 6.75 45.29 6.84
C THR A 557 7.13 43.85 7.21
N GLY A 558 7.57 43.60 8.46
CA GLY A 558 8.10 42.33 8.97
C GLY A 558 7.19 41.08 8.82
N GLY A 559 5.94 41.24 8.36
CA GLY A 559 5.04 40.13 8.05
C GLY A 559 5.27 39.44 6.70
N ARG A 560 5.90 40.10 5.74
CA ARG A 560 6.13 39.55 4.38
C ARG A 560 7.23 38.46 4.37
N GLY A 561 8.28 38.63 5.19
CA GLY A 561 9.34 37.62 5.34
C GLY A 561 8.82 36.32 5.92
N ALA A 562 8.02 36.39 6.99
CA ALA A 562 7.45 35.20 7.64
C ALA A 562 6.50 34.43 6.72
N PHE A 563 5.73 35.13 5.83
CA PHE A 563 4.85 34.48 4.87
C PHE A 563 5.65 33.74 3.79
N ALA A 564 6.71 34.35 3.28
CA ALA A 564 7.58 33.75 2.28
C ALA A 564 8.32 32.52 2.84
N GLU A 565 8.81 32.58 4.08
CA GLU A 565 9.43 31.46 4.76
C GLU A 565 8.44 30.30 4.98
N ALA A 566 7.22 30.59 5.41
CA ALA A 566 6.18 29.59 5.59
C ALA A 566 5.76 28.94 4.25
N ALA A 567 5.68 29.72 3.17
CA ALA A 567 5.37 29.24 1.83
C ALA A 567 6.48 28.32 1.29
N GLN A 568 7.74 28.70 1.46
CA GLN A 568 8.87 27.88 1.07
C GLN A 568 8.90 26.55 1.85
N ALA A 569 8.76 26.60 3.17
CA ALA A 569 8.74 25.41 4.02
C ALA A 569 7.56 24.47 3.69
N LEU A 570 6.39 25.05 3.38
CA LEU A 570 5.25 24.26 2.93
C LEU A 570 5.52 23.59 1.59
N ALA A 571 6.09 24.30 0.63
CA ALA A 571 6.40 23.78 -0.70
C ALA A 571 7.45 22.67 -0.65
N GLU A 572 8.51 22.83 0.14
CA GLU A 572 9.54 21.81 0.35
C GLU A 572 8.95 20.49 0.95
N ARG A 573 7.93 20.64 1.79
CA ARG A 573 7.26 19.49 2.40
C ARG A 573 6.18 18.87 1.48
N LEU A 574 5.55 19.68 0.63
CA LEU A 574 4.47 19.23 -0.25
C LEU A 574 5.01 18.47 -1.46
N PHE A 575 6.07 18.98 -2.11
CA PHE A 575 6.61 18.40 -3.31
C PHE A 575 7.59 17.25 -3.04
N GLU A 576 7.57 16.22 -3.88
CA GLU A 576 8.60 15.17 -3.87
C GLU A 576 9.94 15.66 -4.43
N ARG A 577 9.94 16.73 -5.23
CA ARG A 577 11.12 17.40 -5.78
C ARG A 577 11.10 18.87 -5.42
N ALA A 578 12.26 19.43 -5.08
CA ALA A 578 12.37 20.85 -4.73
C ALA A 578 11.82 21.74 -5.86
N PRO A 579 10.91 22.68 -5.56
CA PRO A 579 10.37 23.58 -6.55
C PRO A 579 11.39 24.65 -6.96
N THR A 580 11.30 25.10 -8.21
CA THR A 580 12.03 26.29 -8.65
C THR A 580 11.22 27.55 -8.34
N ALA A 581 11.90 28.63 -7.93
CA ALA A 581 11.26 29.92 -7.74
C ALA A 581 10.71 30.43 -9.09
N GLY A 582 9.44 30.84 -9.09
CA GLY A 582 8.74 31.38 -10.24
C GLY A 582 8.39 32.83 -10.06
N HIS A 583 8.28 33.55 -11.20
CA HIS A 583 7.76 34.91 -11.27
C HIS A 583 6.33 34.91 -11.81
N LEU A 584 5.67 36.05 -11.85
CA LEU A 584 4.31 36.18 -12.37
C LEU A 584 4.13 35.58 -13.78
N ALA A 585 5.16 35.75 -14.65
CA ALA A 585 5.18 35.17 -15.98
C ALA A 585 5.09 33.67 -16.02
N ALA A 586 5.51 32.96 -14.94
CA ALA A 586 5.41 31.50 -14.83
C ALA A 586 3.96 30.99 -14.90
N LEU A 587 2.97 31.85 -14.62
CA LEU A 587 1.55 31.51 -14.76
C LEU A 587 1.12 31.36 -16.23
N SER A 588 1.87 31.90 -17.18
CA SER A 588 1.54 31.90 -18.63
C SER A 588 2.56 31.17 -19.48
N GLU A 589 3.80 31.04 -19.02
CA GLU A 589 4.90 30.42 -19.74
C GLU A 589 4.77 28.90 -19.74
N GLU A 590 5.18 28.25 -20.83
CA GLU A 590 5.29 26.79 -20.87
C GLU A 590 6.25 26.28 -19.79
N GLY A 591 5.92 25.14 -19.20
CA GLY A 591 6.75 24.53 -18.17
C GLY A 591 5.98 23.64 -17.21
N GLY A 592 6.62 23.26 -16.10
CA GLY A 592 6.04 22.45 -15.06
C GLY A 592 4.85 23.12 -14.34
N PRO A 593 4.09 22.35 -13.56
CA PRO A 593 2.94 22.87 -12.83
C PRO A 593 3.36 23.96 -11.83
N VAL A 594 2.51 24.97 -11.67
CA VAL A 594 2.74 26.13 -10.81
C VAL A 594 1.92 26.02 -9.54
N LEU A 595 2.54 26.23 -8.39
CA LEU A 595 1.88 26.47 -7.11
C LEU A 595 1.97 27.98 -6.79
N LEU A 596 0.84 28.66 -6.75
CA LEU A 596 0.69 30.04 -6.29
C LEU A 596 0.32 30.03 -4.81
N VAL A 597 1.14 30.64 -3.96
CA VAL A 597 0.94 30.71 -2.51
C VAL A 597 0.98 32.16 -2.04
N GLY A 598 0.07 32.54 -1.14
CA GLY A 598 0.10 33.88 -0.58
C GLY A 598 -1.03 34.18 0.39
N SER A 599 -1.04 35.43 0.90
CA SER A 599 -2.18 35.96 1.63
C SER A 599 -3.41 36.07 0.70
N ASP A 600 -4.61 36.03 1.29
CA ASP A 600 -5.86 36.13 0.52
C ASP A 600 -5.88 37.30 -0.45
N SER A 601 -5.42 38.48 -0.02
CA SER A 601 -5.41 39.67 -0.84
C SER A 601 -4.34 39.63 -1.94
N ALA A 602 -3.14 39.13 -1.65
CA ALA A 602 -2.06 39.02 -2.63
C ALA A 602 -2.40 37.99 -3.72
N VAL A 603 -2.93 36.82 -3.34
CA VAL A 603 -3.41 35.79 -4.26
C VAL A 603 -4.51 36.33 -5.16
N ALA A 604 -5.52 37.03 -4.60
CA ALA A 604 -6.61 37.63 -5.38
C ALA A 604 -6.09 38.65 -6.42
N ALA A 605 -5.12 39.49 -6.03
CA ALA A 605 -4.50 40.45 -6.92
C ALA A 605 -3.72 39.78 -8.09
N VAL A 606 -2.99 38.70 -7.79
CA VAL A 606 -2.23 37.93 -8.81
C VAL A 606 -3.20 37.24 -9.77
N LEU A 607 -4.25 36.58 -9.24
CA LEU A 607 -5.26 35.92 -10.08
C LEU A 607 -6.00 36.90 -10.98
N ALA A 608 -6.37 38.08 -10.47
CA ALA A 608 -7.01 39.15 -11.28
C ALA A 608 -6.10 39.62 -12.45
N ARG A 609 -4.80 39.77 -12.22
CA ARG A 609 -3.81 40.11 -13.28
C ARG A 609 -3.68 39.01 -14.33
N ALA A 610 -3.92 37.76 -13.95
CA ALA A 610 -3.89 36.60 -14.83
C ALA A 610 -5.24 36.26 -15.48
N ASP A 611 -6.25 37.11 -15.30
CA ASP A 611 -7.64 36.91 -15.76
C ASP A 611 -8.24 35.58 -15.24
N LEU A 612 -8.01 35.28 -13.97
CA LEU A 612 -8.50 34.11 -13.28
C LEU A 612 -9.42 34.49 -12.12
N PRO A 613 -10.46 33.68 -11.82
CA PRO A 613 -11.35 33.94 -10.70
C PRO A 613 -10.59 33.82 -9.37
N ALA A 614 -10.87 34.73 -8.43
CA ALA A 614 -10.23 34.74 -7.11
C ALA A 614 -10.53 33.45 -6.29
N GLN A 615 -11.69 32.85 -6.53
CA GLN A 615 -12.08 31.56 -5.97
C GLN A 615 -13.02 30.82 -6.93
N PRO A 616 -12.87 29.49 -7.13
CA PRO A 616 -13.78 28.72 -7.95
C PRO A 616 -15.20 28.66 -7.37
N ARG A 617 -16.22 28.62 -8.27
CA ARG A 617 -17.61 28.40 -7.85
C ARG A 617 -17.76 27.03 -7.20
N GLY A 618 -18.60 26.93 -6.16
CA GLY A 618 -18.86 25.68 -5.44
C GLY A 618 -17.87 25.35 -4.32
N MET A 619 -16.78 26.11 -4.17
CA MET A 619 -15.90 26.00 -3.01
C MET A 619 -16.42 26.85 -1.85
N PRO A 620 -16.57 26.31 -0.62
CA PRO A 620 -17.00 27.10 0.53
C PRO A 620 -16.09 28.29 0.79
N ALA A 621 -16.69 29.44 1.13
CA ALA A 621 -15.94 30.59 1.62
C ALA A 621 -15.58 30.38 3.09
N GLY A 622 -14.49 31.00 3.56
CA GLY A 622 -14.04 30.95 4.95
C GLY A 622 -12.86 30.02 5.16
N GLY A 623 -12.61 29.68 6.46
CA GLY A 623 -11.41 28.95 6.87
C GLY A 623 -10.18 29.83 7.00
N SER A 624 -9.16 29.33 7.71
CA SER A 624 -7.87 30.00 7.85
C SER A 624 -6.97 29.84 6.62
N ALA A 625 -7.19 28.79 5.82
CA ALA A 625 -6.51 28.59 4.52
C ALA A 625 -7.39 27.83 3.55
N ARG A 626 -7.22 28.12 2.26
CA ARG A 626 -7.93 27.52 1.14
C ARG A 626 -6.93 27.05 0.09
N VAL A 627 -7.16 25.85 -0.44
CA VAL A 627 -6.31 25.20 -1.45
C VAL A 627 -7.20 24.78 -2.59
N TRP A 628 -6.83 25.08 -3.83
CA TRP A 628 -7.59 24.63 -5.00
C TRP A 628 -6.74 24.51 -6.24
N THR A 629 -7.18 23.67 -7.16
CA THR A 629 -6.57 23.49 -8.49
C THR A 629 -7.41 24.20 -9.55
N VAL A 630 -6.76 24.66 -10.60
CA VAL A 630 -7.42 25.37 -11.71
C VAL A 630 -7.15 24.60 -13.00
N HIS A 631 -8.22 24.19 -13.68
CA HIS A 631 -8.13 23.63 -15.03
C HIS A 631 -7.84 24.73 -16.03
N ARG A 632 -6.82 24.57 -16.88
CA ARG A 632 -6.43 25.52 -17.91
C ARG A 632 -5.99 24.79 -19.17
N ASP A 633 -6.65 25.11 -20.29
CA ASP A 633 -6.25 24.59 -21.60
C ASP A 633 -4.93 25.24 -22.06
N ARG A 634 -3.99 24.43 -22.56
CA ARG A 634 -2.73 24.86 -23.17
C ARG A 634 -1.85 25.78 -22.29
N ARG A 635 -2.03 25.81 -20.98
CA ARG A 635 -1.21 26.53 -19.99
C ARG A 635 -0.73 25.57 -18.90
N PRO A 636 0.34 25.90 -18.17
CA PRO A 636 0.75 25.06 -17.07
C PRO A 636 -0.37 24.91 -16.04
N ALA A 637 -0.51 23.70 -15.50
CA ALA A 637 -1.47 23.43 -14.44
C ALA A 637 -1.18 24.36 -13.26
N LEU A 638 -2.23 24.95 -12.66
CA LEU A 638 -2.15 25.88 -11.55
C LEU A 638 -2.84 25.34 -10.33
N ALA A 639 -2.13 25.28 -9.20
CA ALA A 639 -2.74 25.17 -7.86
C ALA A 639 -2.52 26.45 -7.08
N VAL A 640 -3.45 26.76 -6.22
CA VAL A 640 -3.46 27.99 -5.42
C VAL A 640 -3.62 27.65 -3.96
N ILE A 641 -2.84 28.29 -3.10
CA ILE A 641 -3.00 28.30 -1.65
C ILE A 641 -3.14 29.73 -1.18
N ALA A 642 -4.30 30.06 -0.65
CA ALA A 642 -4.57 31.36 -0.04
C ALA A 642 -4.78 31.17 1.46
N ALA A 643 -4.08 31.93 2.30
CA ALA A 643 -4.13 31.82 3.75
C ALA A 643 -4.30 33.20 4.40
N THR A 644 -4.90 33.23 5.60
CA THR A 644 -5.12 34.48 6.34
C THR A 644 -3.81 35.08 6.87
N ASP A 645 -2.85 34.20 7.24
CA ASP A 645 -1.56 34.57 7.79
C ASP A 645 -0.52 33.45 7.65
N ALA A 646 0.73 33.72 8.02
CA ALA A 646 1.83 32.76 7.95
C ALA A 646 1.65 31.55 8.89
N ALA A 647 0.95 31.72 10.02
CA ALA A 647 0.68 30.62 10.94
C ALA A 647 -0.33 29.63 10.37
N ALA A 648 -1.38 30.16 9.71
CA ALA A 648 -2.35 29.33 8.97
C ALA A 648 -1.68 28.55 7.85
N LEU A 649 -0.75 29.17 7.12
CA LEU A 649 0.03 28.50 6.07
C LEU A 649 0.95 27.40 6.64
N SER A 650 1.63 27.69 7.76
CA SER A 650 2.48 26.71 8.45
C SER A 650 1.70 25.51 8.97
N ALA A 651 0.45 25.71 9.39
CA ALA A 651 -0.43 24.65 9.87
C ALA A 651 -0.76 23.60 8.78
N LEU A 652 -0.62 23.95 7.50
CA LEU A 652 -0.85 23.04 6.37
C LEU A 652 0.29 22.03 6.12
N GLN A 653 1.49 22.29 6.62
CA GLN A 653 2.69 21.50 6.32
C GLN A 653 2.51 20.00 6.59
N ARG A 654 1.84 19.64 7.68
CA ARG A 654 1.58 18.23 8.03
C ARG A 654 0.39 17.63 7.29
N PRO A 655 -0.81 18.25 7.28
CA PRO A 655 -1.98 17.61 6.68
C PRO A 655 -2.01 17.63 5.15
N LEU A 656 -1.60 18.72 4.49
CA LEU A 656 -1.81 18.93 3.05
C LEU A 656 -1.22 17.81 2.16
N PRO A 657 -0.02 17.26 2.40
CA PRO A 657 0.54 16.18 1.58
C PRO A 657 -0.32 14.91 1.52
N HIS A 658 -1.20 14.69 2.50
CA HIS A 658 -2.10 13.53 2.55
C HIS A 658 -3.35 13.68 1.67
N TYR A 659 -3.60 14.88 1.14
CA TYR A 659 -4.80 15.19 0.36
C TYR A 659 -4.56 15.29 -1.14
N GLY A 660 -3.57 14.56 -1.66
CA GLY A 660 -3.21 14.58 -3.09
C GLY A 660 -4.36 14.25 -4.05
N SER A 661 -5.33 13.45 -3.65
CA SER A 661 -6.51 13.08 -4.44
C SER A 661 -7.61 14.15 -4.51
N GLN A 662 -7.44 15.28 -3.81
CA GLN A 662 -8.44 16.35 -3.79
C GLN A 662 -8.11 17.44 -4.82
N SER A 663 -9.16 18.06 -5.37
CA SER A 663 -9.04 19.26 -6.22
C SER A 663 -9.08 20.54 -5.41
N TRP A 664 -9.78 20.53 -4.25
CA TRP A 664 -9.86 21.68 -3.37
C TRP A 664 -10.06 21.27 -1.90
N LEU A 665 -9.59 22.13 -0.99
CA LEU A 665 -9.71 21.96 0.47
C LEU A 665 -9.88 23.32 1.15
N VAL A 666 -10.59 23.30 2.27
CA VAL A 666 -10.71 24.41 3.21
C VAL A 666 -10.19 23.94 4.57
N PHE A 667 -9.34 24.74 5.19
CA PHE A 667 -8.71 24.43 6.48
C PHE A 667 -9.09 25.46 7.55
N ASP A 668 -9.23 24.95 8.79
CA ASP A 668 -9.22 25.74 10.03
C ASP A 668 -8.01 25.28 10.85
N GLY A 669 -6.93 26.06 10.84
CA GLY A 669 -5.62 25.62 11.33
C GLY A 669 -5.13 24.40 10.54
N SER A 670 -4.86 23.28 11.23
CA SER A 670 -4.44 22.02 10.64
C SER A 670 -5.61 21.07 10.27
N ARG A 671 -6.86 21.44 10.63
CA ARG A 671 -8.04 20.62 10.41
C ARG A 671 -8.70 20.96 9.07
N VAL A 672 -9.01 19.93 8.27
CA VAL A 672 -9.82 20.09 7.06
C VAL A 672 -11.30 20.25 7.47
N SER A 673 -11.89 21.39 7.13
CA SER A 673 -13.32 21.69 7.34
C SER A 673 -14.17 21.30 6.15
N ALA A 674 -13.63 21.39 4.93
CA ALA A 674 -14.29 20.95 3.69
C ALA A 674 -13.28 20.52 2.65
N ARG A 675 -13.67 19.60 1.77
CA ARG A 675 -12.82 19.11 0.67
C ARG A 675 -13.67 18.57 -0.47
N GLY A 676 -13.10 18.52 -1.66
CA GLY A 676 -13.79 17.94 -2.81
C GLY A 676 -12.89 17.78 -4.03
N VAL A 677 -13.49 17.18 -5.04
CA VAL A 677 -12.94 17.05 -6.39
C VAL A 677 -13.89 17.75 -7.34
N TRP A 678 -13.34 18.48 -8.34
CA TRP A 678 -14.18 19.10 -9.37
C TRP A 678 -14.93 18.02 -10.15
N GLU A 679 -16.13 18.35 -10.59
CA GLU A 679 -16.88 17.47 -11.48
C GLU A 679 -16.13 17.29 -12.80
N ALA A 680 -16.01 16.05 -13.25
CA ALA A 680 -15.50 15.75 -14.57
C ALA A 680 -16.62 15.82 -15.58
N PRO A 681 -16.48 16.56 -16.69
CA PRO A 681 -17.44 16.47 -17.77
C PRO A 681 -17.39 15.05 -18.35
N GLY A 682 -18.52 14.34 -18.27
CA GLY A 682 -18.68 13.06 -18.96
C GLY A 682 -18.49 13.28 -20.46
N ARG A 683 -17.56 12.56 -21.08
CA ARG A 683 -17.38 12.67 -22.55
C ARG A 683 -18.20 11.60 -23.26
N MET A 684 -19.21 12.07 -23.96
CA MET A 684 -19.96 11.29 -24.94
C MET A 684 -19.60 11.82 -26.33
N VAL A 685 -19.25 10.93 -27.24
CA VAL A 685 -19.05 11.28 -28.64
C VAL A 685 -20.42 11.26 -29.32
N ALA A 686 -20.83 12.39 -29.89
CA ALA A 686 -22.09 12.51 -30.58
C ALA A 686 -22.17 11.57 -31.81
N VAL A 687 -23.34 11.00 -32.05
CA VAL A 687 -23.59 10.15 -33.21
C VAL A 687 -23.99 10.99 -34.40
N GLU A 688 -23.23 10.90 -35.47
CA GLU A 688 -23.55 11.51 -36.75
C GLU A 688 -24.63 10.69 -37.46
N ARG A 689 -25.61 11.38 -38.03
CA ARG A 689 -26.73 10.76 -38.79
C ARG A 689 -26.41 10.65 -40.26
#